data_fcd5e7c5a960e936ee1da21a149ec302
#
_entry.id   fcd5e7c5a960e936ee1da21a149ec302
#
_cell.length_a   1.000
_cell.length_b   1.000
_cell.length_c   1.000
_cell.angle_alpha   90.00
_cell.angle_beta   90.00
_cell.angle_gamma   90.00
#
_symmetry.space_group_name_H-M   'P 1'
#
loop_
_entity.id
_entity.type
_entity.pdbx_description
1 polymer ?
#
loop_
_entity_poly.entity_id
_entity_poly.type
_entity_poly.pdbx_seq_one_letter_code
_entity_poly.pdbx_strand_id
1 'polypeptide(L)'
;MSINSIQDILQLVEQPSRYLGSEINAVKKDHNTVDLFLGLVFPDLYEIGTSHFGLQILYHILNTHPDIAAERIFAPASDMAAYLKSSGISLASLESKKPLAEFDMIGFSLLYELNYTNILNIMDISGLPFLARERDLSFPLIVAGGPCMCNPEPVADFFDAIVIGDGENVIMDMCLDWFEWRKNDDHNKEALLKRWSRIKGVYIPAYFKPKFGRSGFQRIFPRFRDYERIQRAVVGDLDKAPFPDTPVIPYAKPIHDRLRLEVSRGCTRGCRFCQAGMIYRPVRERSLEKLLSLSEASVQATGYEDISLLSLSTGDYSCIQPLMESMMTLYGHRRIALSFPSLRAGTLTPKLMKLVKKVRKTGFTIALEAGSQRLRDVINKNIQEKDIFDTINDAFGLGWQVVKLYFMVGLPTETDEDVQAIVDLVKRINAHRRKSRPNSHINVSVATFIPKPHTPFQWLPQISLGESKEKISLLKQKLNISGVRFKWQNPEVSLVEGLWARGDRRLGRLLVTACKKGCRFDGWSDQFKYRLWEASFLEEDVNVDFYTTRARDAAEPLPWDHIDTMVTKEYLIGEWERAVKGEPTKDCRNGDCNQCGVCDFQTVKPFVNADCKGQSPNNLVTTHQPAGEYGKLKISFSKQGMAKYFGHLEMVKIFLRAIRRAEIPVKYSKGFHPKPNISFEDPLPVGLESLMETFYLSTEKNIEPALIVERLNKHLPEGLHILNCRPASKNLSQKTFEPVNYSITLKNMCFNEEQINDFLNRKTFIFSRLNRKGKSKTIDLKEMVSKLTLPAPNRLLVSLRTEPGKTVRPLEVLEKIFGLPEEEIRQAQMVKL
;
A
#
# COMPACT_ATOMS: atom_id res chain seq x y z
N MET A 1 -11.00 -25.14 -22.75
CA MET A 1 -9.73 -25.37 -22.02
C MET A 1 -9.99 -25.49 -20.55
N SER A 2 -9.44 -26.51 -19.91
CA SER A 2 -9.54 -26.61 -18.45
C SER A 2 -8.38 -25.82 -17.82
N ILE A 3 -8.66 -24.63 -17.27
CA ILE A 3 -7.79 -23.94 -16.33
C ILE A 3 -7.98 -24.69 -15.01
N ASN A 4 -6.93 -25.36 -14.53
CA ASN A 4 -7.04 -26.24 -13.37
C ASN A 4 -6.34 -25.69 -12.12
N SER A 5 -5.57 -24.62 -12.27
CA SER A 5 -4.80 -24.03 -11.19
C SER A 5 -4.59 -22.54 -11.36
N ILE A 6 -4.28 -21.85 -10.25
CA ILE A 6 -3.86 -20.43 -10.29
C ILE A 6 -2.61 -20.26 -11.16
N GLN A 7 -1.73 -21.24 -11.22
CA GLN A 7 -0.52 -21.17 -12.04
C GLN A 7 -0.84 -21.11 -13.55
N ASP A 8 -1.91 -21.77 -13.99
CA ASP A 8 -2.38 -21.67 -15.38
C ASP A 8 -2.90 -20.26 -15.70
N ILE A 9 -3.51 -19.58 -14.70
CA ILE A 9 -4.03 -18.21 -14.84
C ILE A 9 -2.89 -17.19 -14.92
N LEU A 10 -1.75 -17.42 -14.26
CA LEU A 10 -0.65 -16.44 -14.20
C LEU A 10 -0.16 -15.98 -15.59
N GLN A 11 -0.25 -16.85 -16.58
CA GLN A 11 0.16 -16.52 -17.95
C GLN A 11 -0.83 -15.62 -18.68
N LEU A 12 -2.08 -15.58 -18.19
CA LEU A 12 -3.20 -14.88 -18.83
C LEU A 12 -3.42 -13.47 -18.29
N VAL A 13 -2.96 -13.19 -17.06
CA VAL A 13 -3.16 -11.89 -16.40
C VAL A 13 -2.11 -10.87 -16.79
N GLU A 14 -2.46 -9.57 -16.68
CA GLU A 14 -1.57 -8.47 -17.06
C GLU A 14 -0.32 -8.37 -16.19
N GLN A 15 -0.46 -8.65 -14.88
CA GLN A 15 0.64 -8.52 -13.93
C GLN A 15 0.74 -9.74 -13.00
N PRO A 16 1.31 -10.86 -13.50
CA PRO A 16 1.42 -12.10 -12.73
C PRO A 16 2.31 -11.99 -11.49
N SER A 17 3.25 -11.05 -11.45
CA SER A 17 4.13 -10.81 -10.29
C SER A 17 3.40 -10.48 -8.99
N ARG A 18 2.13 -10.07 -9.05
CA ARG A 18 1.25 -9.85 -7.89
C ARG A 18 0.93 -11.14 -7.12
N TYR A 19 1.02 -12.29 -7.79
CA TYR A 19 0.46 -13.57 -7.31
C TYR A 19 1.52 -14.64 -7.09
N LEU A 20 2.82 -14.31 -7.09
CA LEU A 20 3.89 -15.29 -7.00
C LEU A 20 4.05 -15.86 -5.59
N GLY A 21 4.08 -15.03 -4.55
CA GLY A 21 4.18 -15.45 -3.15
C GLY A 21 5.55 -16.01 -2.73
N SER A 22 6.56 -15.83 -3.58
CA SER A 22 7.95 -16.24 -3.32
C SER A 22 8.85 -15.03 -3.05
N GLU A 23 8.27 -13.96 -2.51
CA GLU A 23 9.01 -12.73 -2.23
C GLU A 23 10.10 -12.97 -1.19
N ILE A 24 11.17 -12.21 -1.31
CA ILE A 24 12.28 -12.26 -0.36
C ILE A 24 11.75 -11.86 1.03
N ASN A 25 12.15 -12.60 2.04
CA ASN A 25 11.68 -12.51 3.42
C ASN A 25 10.21 -12.96 3.64
N ALA A 26 9.56 -13.56 2.63
CA ALA A 26 8.30 -14.26 2.87
C ALA A 26 8.55 -15.52 3.68
N VAL A 27 7.74 -15.75 4.71
CA VAL A 27 7.84 -16.92 5.58
C VAL A 27 7.03 -18.06 4.97
N LYS A 28 7.65 -19.19 4.76
CA LYS A 28 6.98 -20.43 4.36
C LYS A 28 7.22 -21.46 5.45
N LYS A 29 6.16 -21.98 6.03
CA LYS A 29 6.20 -23.06 7.02
C LYS A 29 5.74 -24.37 6.40
N ASP A 30 6.25 -25.47 6.92
CA ASP A 30 5.72 -26.79 6.57
C ASP A 30 4.33 -26.94 7.18
N HIS A 31 3.34 -27.18 6.35
CA HIS A 31 1.94 -27.32 6.75
C HIS A 31 1.69 -28.49 7.71
N ASN A 32 2.58 -29.48 7.73
CA ASN A 32 2.48 -30.61 8.66
C ASN A 32 2.97 -30.30 10.10
N THR A 33 3.61 -29.13 10.26
CA THR A 33 4.23 -28.73 11.55
C THR A 33 3.51 -27.56 12.24
N VAL A 34 2.41 -27.07 11.66
CA VAL A 34 1.65 -25.95 12.21
C VAL A 34 0.22 -26.37 12.53
N ASP A 35 -0.29 -25.86 13.63
CA ASP A 35 -1.64 -26.17 14.11
C ASP A 35 -2.70 -25.14 13.70
N LEU A 36 -2.28 -23.90 13.42
CA LEU A 36 -3.18 -22.79 13.06
C LEU A 36 -2.78 -22.13 11.75
N PHE A 37 -3.68 -22.17 10.76
CA PHE A 37 -3.54 -21.42 9.50
C PHE A 37 -4.36 -20.14 9.56
N LEU A 38 -3.69 -18.98 9.46
CA LEU A 38 -4.32 -17.67 9.51
C LEU A 38 -4.07 -16.90 8.22
N GLY A 39 -5.16 -16.59 7.48
CA GLY A 39 -5.12 -15.75 6.29
C GLY A 39 -5.19 -14.27 6.65
N LEU A 40 -4.15 -13.50 6.36
CA LEU A 40 -4.13 -12.05 6.52
C LEU A 40 -4.57 -11.36 5.24
N VAL A 41 -5.81 -10.88 5.24
CA VAL A 41 -6.44 -10.26 4.07
C VAL A 41 -6.35 -8.75 4.12
N PHE A 42 -5.84 -8.17 3.04
CA PHE A 42 -5.99 -6.75 2.77
C PHE A 42 -6.94 -6.58 1.57
N PRO A 43 -8.13 -5.97 1.72
CA PRO A 43 -9.14 -5.94 0.68
C PRO A 43 -8.91 -4.84 -0.38
N ASP A 44 -7.71 -4.80 -0.92
CA ASP A 44 -7.31 -3.96 -2.05
C ASP A 44 -6.21 -4.68 -2.84
N LEU A 45 -5.77 -4.08 -3.95
CA LEU A 45 -4.74 -4.64 -4.81
C LEU A 45 -3.42 -4.84 -4.04
N TYR A 46 -2.63 -5.79 -4.53
CA TYR A 46 -1.30 -6.13 -4.01
C TYR A 46 -0.41 -4.91 -3.73
N GLU A 47 -0.39 -3.91 -4.62
CA GLU A 47 0.45 -2.72 -4.51
C GLU A 47 0.08 -1.82 -3.33
N ILE A 48 -1.21 -1.81 -2.97
CA ILE A 48 -1.72 -1.10 -1.79
C ILE A 48 -1.44 -1.93 -0.54
N GLY A 49 -1.84 -3.20 -0.54
CA GLY A 49 -1.77 -4.07 0.63
C GLY A 49 -0.34 -4.32 1.09
N THR A 50 0.60 -4.57 0.18
CA THR A 50 2.04 -4.69 0.52
C THR A 50 2.64 -3.38 1.02
N SER A 51 1.99 -2.24 0.71
CA SER A 51 2.33 -0.94 1.26
C SER A 51 1.71 -0.70 2.65
N HIS A 52 0.89 -1.60 3.18
CA HIS A 52 0.27 -1.45 4.49
C HIS A 52 1.17 -1.99 5.61
N PHE A 53 1.56 -1.09 6.53
CA PHE A 53 2.52 -1.40 7.57
C PHE A 53 1.94 -2.30 8.68
N GLY A 54 0.69 -2.07 9.10
CA GLY A 54 0.01 -2.88 10.10
C GLY A 54 -0.10 -4.36 9.70
N LEU A 55 -0.35 -4.65 8.41
CA LEU A 55 -0.36 -6.02 7.90
C LEU A 55 1.03 -6.70 8.08
N GLN A 56 2.11 -5.95 7.83
CA GLN A 56 3.47 -6.48 8.00
C GLN A 56 3.81 -6.75 9.47
N ILE A 57 3.31 -5.91 10.40
CA ILE A 57 3.45 -6.14 11.85
C ILE A 57 2.73 -7.45 12.24
N LEU A 58 1.47 -7.61 11.86
CA LEU A 58 0.70 -8.80 12.18
C LEU A 58 1.30 -10.06 11.55
N TYR A 59 1.75 -9.97 10.29
CA TYR A 59 2.43 -11.06 9.60
C TYR A 59 3.70 -11.49 10.33
N HIS A 60 4.51 -10.53 10.78
CA HIS A 60 5.72 -10.79 11.54
C HIS A 60 5.40 -11.46 12.89
N ILE A 61 4.47 -10.87 13.67
CA ILE A 61 4.09 -11.38 14.99
C ILE A 61 3.62 -12.85 14.91
N LEU A 62 2.66 -13.11 14.03
CA LEU A 62 2.06 -14.43 13.89
C LEU A 62 3.08 -15.47 13.40
N ASN A 63 3.92 -15.12 12.44
CA ASN A 63 4.92 -16.05 11.91
C ASN A 63 6.13 -16.27 12.84
N THR A 64 6.29 -15.45 13.88
CA THR A 64 7.29 -15.70 14.94
C THR A 64 6.87 -16.87 15.84
N HIS A 65 5.55 -17.14 15.98
CA HIS A 65 5.07 -18.30 16.73
C HIS A 65 5.27 -19.58 15.91
N PRO A 66 5.86 -20.65 16.47
CA PRO A 66 6.17 -21.86 15.70
C PRO A 66 4.94 -22.52 15.10
N ASP A 67 3.84 -22.60 15.82
CA ASP A 67 2.65 -23.38 15.48
C ASP A 67 1.62 -22.58 14.65
N ILE A 68 1.96 -21.34 14.22
CA ILE A 68 1.07 -20.49 13.42
C ILE A 68 1.70 -20.24 12.04
N ALA A 69 0.95 -20.53 10.98
CA ALA A 69 1.26 -20.07 9.63
C ALA A 69 0.34 -18.92 9.25
N ALA A 70 0.88 -17.71 9.18
CA ALA A 70 0.17 -16.55 8.68
C ALA A 70 0.54 -16.29 7.23
N GLU A 71 -0.46 -16.22 6.33
CA GLU A 71 -0.26 -16.05 4.91
C GLU A 71 -1.04 -14.84 4.38
N ARG A 72 -0.48 -14.17 3.36
CA ARG A 72 -1.03 -12.91 2.84
C ARG A 72 -2.01 -13.15 1.70
N ILE A 73 -3.11 -12.40 1.72
CA ILE A 73 -4.14 -12.42 0.70
C ILE A 73 -4.48 -10.98 0.31
N PHE A 74 -4.59 -10.72 -0.99
CA PHE A 74 -5.00 -9.42 -1.52
C PHE A 74 -6.20 -9.58 -2.44
N ALA A 75 -6.98 -8.51 -2.62
CA ALA A 75 -8.06 -8.52 -3.60
C ALA A 75 -7.46 -8.78 -5.01
N PRO A 76 -7.99 -9.77 -5.75
CA PRO A 76 -7.52 -10.02 -7.10
C PRO A 76 -7.90 -8.86 -8.02
N ALA A 77 -6.98 -8.49 -8.93
CA ALA A 77 -7.31 -7.53 -9.99
C ALA A 77 -8.44 -8.06 -10.88
N SER A 78 -9.09 -7.16 -11.63
CA SER A 78 -10.31 -7.49 -12.37
C SER A 78 -10.13 -8.63 -13.37
N ASP A 79 -8.97 -8.73 -14.03
CA ASP A 79 -8.61 -9.82 -14.93
C ASP A 79 -8.47 -11.18 -14.19
N MET A 80 -7.71 -11.21 -13.11
CA MET A 80 -7.56 -12.39 -12.26
C MET A 80 -8.90 -12.82 -11.66
N ALA A 81 -9.71 -11.89 -11.17
CA ALA A 81 -11.03 -12.18 -10.62
C ALA A 81 -11.97 -12.81 -11.67
N ALA A 82 -11.90 -12.34 -12.91
CA ALA A 82 -12.68 -12.90 -14.01
C ALA A 82 -12.27 -14.34 -14.33
N TYR A 83 -10.96 -14.62 -14.40
CA TYR A 83 -10.47 -15.98 -14.63
C TYR A 83 -10.81 -16.93 -13.48
N LEU A 84 -10.63 -16.51 -12.23
CA LEU A 84 -11.00 -17.33 -11.05
C LEU A 84 -12.48 -17.72 -11.10
N LYS A 85 -13.38 -16.73 -11.36
CA LYS A 85 -14.83 -17.00 -11.45
C LYS A 85 -15.19 -17.89 -12.62
N SER A 86 -14.63 -17.67 -13.81
CA SER A 86 -14.96 -18.46 -15.01
C SER A 86 -14.46 -19.90 -14.96
N SER A 87 -13.33 -20.13 -14.24
CA SER A 87 -12.76 -21.48 -14.10
C SER A 87 -13.21 -22.23 -12.84
N GLY A 88 -13.99 -21.56 -11.94
CA GLY A 88 -14.39 -22.15 -10.66
C GLY A 88 -13.25 -22.36 -9.68
N ILE A 89 -12.13 -21.66 -9.86
CA ILE A 89 -10.97 -21.73 -8.97
C ILE A 89 -11.12 -20.71 -7.84
N SER A 90 -11.02 -21.17 -6.59
CA SER A 90 -11.07 -20.32 -5.41
C SER A 90 -9.86 -19.40 -5.33
N LEU A 91 -10.04 -18.21 -4.76
CA LEU A 91 -8.94 -17.33 -4.38
C LEU A 91 -8.06 -18.03 -3.34
N ALA A 92 -6.75 -17.91 -3.49
CA ALA A 92 -5.79 -18.55 -2.60
C ALA A 92 -4.77 -17.53 -2.05
N SER A 93 -4.11 -17.90 -0.96
CA SER A 93 -3.02 -17.16 -0.35
C SER A 93 -1.81 -17.00 -1.27
N LEU A 94 -0.90 -16.10 -0.92
CA LEU A 94 0.32 -15.91 -1.71
C LEU A 94 1.38 -16.97 -1.41
N GLU A 95 1.61 -17.34 -0.16
CA GLU A 95 2.73 -18.17 0.25
C GLU A 95 2.56 -19.63 -0.21
N SER A 96 1.51 -20.29 0.22
CA SER A 96 1.27 -21.73 -0.04
C SER A 96 0.32 -22.02 -1.20
N LYS A 97 -0.40 -20.99 -1.67
CA LYS A 97 -1.52 -21.16 -2.61
C LYS A 97 -2.71 -21.93 -2.01
N LYS A 98 -2.85 -21.91 -0.68
CA LYS A 98 -3.97 -22.53 0.04
C LYS A 98 -5.26 -21.74 -0.25
N PRO A 99 -6.36 -22.39 -0.65
CA PRO A 99 -7.68 -21.77 -0.80
C PRO A 99 -8.16 -21.14 0.52
N LEU A 100 -8.84 -19.98 0.46
CA LEU A 100 -9.25 -19.27 1.68
C LEU A 100 -10.20 -20.10 2.56
N ALA A 101 -11.04 -20.92 1.95
CA ALA A 101 -11.98 -21.78 2.70
C ALA A 101 -11.28 -22.88 3.55
N GLU A 102 -10.00 -23.14 3.32
CA GLU A 102 -9.22 -24.14 4.04
C GLU A 102 -8.38 -23.57 5.20
N PHE A 103 -8.50 -22.27 5.47
CA PHE A 103 -7.89 -21.65 6.64
C PHE A 103 -8.75 -21.87 7.90
N ASP A 104 -8.12 -21.84 9.07
CA ASP A 104 -8.84 -21.87 10.36
C ASP A 104 -9.40 -20.49 10.69
N MET A 105 -8.65 -19.43 10.35
CA MET A 105 -9.02 -18.05 10.62
C MET A 105 -8.62 -17.14 9.46
N ILE A 106 -9.46 -16.15 9.17
CA ILE A 106 -9.19 -15.10 8.16
C ILE A 106 -9.35 -13.74 8.84
N GLY A 107 -8.27 -12.93 8.82
CA GLY A 107 -8.24 -11.59 9.39
C GLY A 107 -8.22 -10.51 8.31
N PHE A 108 -9.28 -9.68 8.23
CA PHE A 108 -9.37 -8.55 7.31
C PHE A 108 -8.83 -7.27 7.96
N SER A 109 -7.89 -6.60 7.28
CA SER A 109 -7.37 -5.27 7.68
C SER A 109 -8.16 -4.17 6.97
N LEU A 110 -9.00 -3.43 7.71
CA LEU A 110 -9.94 -2.45 7.18
C LEU A 110 -9.51 -1.02 7.52
N LEU A 111 -8.90 -0.35 6.55
CA LEU A 111 -8.33 0.99 6.70
C LEU A 111 -9.18 2.09 6.08
N TYR A 112 -10.01 1.73 5.13
CA TYR A 112 -10.77 2.66 4.33
C TYR A 112 -12.14 2.06 3.98
N GLU A 113 -13.20 2.79 4.26
CA GLU A 113 -14.57 2.31 4.13
C GLU A 113 -14.94 1.93 2.69
N LEU A 114 -14.32 2.55 1.69
CA LEU A 114 -14.54 2.22 0.27
C LEU A 114 -13.96 0.86 -0.16
N ASN A 115 -13.32 0.14 0.75
CA ASN A 115 -12.89 -1.23 0.53
C ASN A 115 -13.93 -2.28 0.96
N TYR A 116 -15.06 -1.87 1.50
CA TYR A 116 -16.07 -2.80 2.02
C TYR A 116 -16.64 -3.71 0.94
N THR A 117 -16.89 -3.22 -0.28
CA THR A 117 -17.31 -4.06 -1.41
C THR A 117 -16.29 -5.13 -1.79
N ASN A 118 -14.99 -4.84 -1.60
CA ASN A 118 -13.93 -5.80 -1.88
C ASN A 118 -13.92 -6.97 -0.89
N ILE A 119 -14.39 -6.76 0.37
CA ILE A 119 -14.54 -7.85 1.36
C ILE A 119 -15.48 -8.92 0.80
N LEU A 120 -16.68 -8.50 0.38
CA LEU A 120 -17.67 -9.43 -0.15
C LEU A 120 -17.22 -10.05 -1.49
N ASN A 121 -16.53 -9.30 -2.33
CA ASN A 121 -15.98 -9.86 -3.57
C ASN A 121 -14.90 -10.93 -3.31
N ILE A 122 -14.06 -10.76 -2.28
CA ILE A 122 -13.09 -11.78 -1.86
C ILE A 122 -13.82 -13.00 -1.34
N MET A 123 -14.83 -12.83 -0.48
CA MET A 123 -15.63 -13.93 0.08
C MET A 123 -16.36 -14.69 -1.04
N ASP A 124 -16.97 -13.99 -1.99
CA ASP A 124 -17.67 -14.57 -3.14
C ASP A 124 -16.77 -15.44 -4.01
N ILE A 125 -15.59 -14.94 -4.39
CA ILE A 125 -14.61 -15.69 -5.20
C ILE A 125 -14.04 -16.88 -4.41
N SER A 126 -14.04 -16.80 -3.09
CA SER A 126 -13.56 -17.88 -2.21
C SER A 126 -14.63 -18.89 -1.82
N GLY A 127 -15.88 -18.71 -2.27
CA GLY A 127 -16.99 -19.59 -1.92
C GLY A 127 -17.42 -19.50 -0.44
N LEU A 128 -17.13 -18.37 0.22
CA LEU A 128 -17.45 -18.16 1.64
C LEU A 128 -18.81 -17.46 1.78
N PRO A 129 -19.73 -17.99 2.64
CA PRO A 129 -20.97 -17.29 2.97
C PRO A 129 -20.70 -15.90 3.55
N PHE A 130 -21.48 -14.90 3.15
CA PHE A 130 -21.23 -13.52 3.58
C PHE A 130 -21.51 -13.32 5.08
N LEU A 131 -22.64 -13.80 5.55
CA LEU A 131 -23.06 -13.52 6.92
C LEU A 131 -22.43 -14.50 7.92
N ALA A 132 -21.94 -13.98 9.03
CA ALA A 132 -21.30 -14.78 10.08
C ALA A 132 -22.22 -15.88 10.62
N ARG A 133 -23.53 -15.62 10.67
CA ARG A 133 -24.55 -16.60 11.10
C ARG A 133 -24.78 -17.77 10.13
N GLU A 134 -24.31 -17.66 8.88
CA GLU A 134 -24.41 -18.69 7.85
C GLU A 134 -23.18 -19.60 7.84
N ARG A 135 -22.15 -19.26 8.62
CA ARG A 135 -20.92 -20.05 8.74
C ARG A 135 -20.85 -20.82 10.04
N ASP A 136 -20.77 -22.11 9.94
CA ASP A 136 -20.42 -23.02 11.04
C ASP A 136 -18.91 -23.27 11.10
N LEU A 137 -18.46 -24.28 11.83
CA LEU A 137 -17.04 -24.65 11.94
C LEU A 137 -16.46 -25.36 10.71
N SER A 138 -17.25 -25.62 9.67
CA SER A 138 -16.74 -26.10 8.38
C SER A 138 -16.12 -24.95 7.55
N PHE A 139 -16.37 -23.71 7.96
CA PHE A 139 -15.80 -22.50 7.37
C PHE A 139 -14.81 -21.85 8.33
N PRO A 140 -13.83 -21.07 7.80
CA PRO A 140 -12.93 -20.29 8.65
C PRO A 140 -13.67 -19.26 9.49
N LEU A 141 -13.12 -18.98 10.67
CA LEU A 141 -13.55 -17.83 11.47
C LEU A 141 -13.10 -16.53 10.79
N ILE A 142 -14.02 -15.61 10.54
CA ILE A 142 -13.69 -14.36 9.85
C ILE A 142 -13.65 -13.21 10.84
N VAL A 143 -12.46 -12.60 10.97
CA VAL A 143 -12.18 -11.51 11.90
C VAL A 143 -11.83 -10.24 11.12
N ALA A 144 -12.17 -9.08 11.67
CA ALA A 144 -11.76 -7.79 11.13
C ALA A 144 -10.99 -6.95 12.15
N GLY A 145 -10.16 -6.02 11.67
CA GLY A 145 -9.50 -5.01 12.48
C GLY A 145 -9.13 -3.80 11.65
N GLY A 146 -8.68 -2.75 12.30
CA GLY A 146 -8.24 -1.52 11.64
C GLY A 146 -9.08 -0.31 12.01
N PRO A 147 -8.69 0.91 11.59
CA PRO A 147 -9.31 2.16 12.04
C PRO A 147 -10.78 2.33 11.65
N CYS A 148 -11.24 1.72 10.56
CA CYS A 148 -12.67 1.75 10.19
C CYS A 148 -13.56 1.06 11.24
N MET A 149 -12.99 0.16 12.02
CA MET A 149 -13.73 -0.58 13.05
C MET A 149 -14.08 0.27 14.28
N CYS A 150 -13.76 1.55 14.29
CA CYS A 150 -14.34 2.52 15.22
C CYS A 150 -15.85 2.73 15.00
N ASN A 151 -16.36 2.45 13.80
CA ASN A 151 -17.78 2.20 13.53
C ASN A 151 -17.91 0.88 12.79
N PRO A 152 -18.05 -0.25 13.49
CA PRO A 152 -18.11 -1.57 12.85
C PRO A 152 -19.48 -1.87 12.23
N GLU A 153 -20.52 -1.12 12.61
CA GLU A 153 -21.91 -1.49 12.37
C GLU A 153 -22.28 -1.75 10.91
N PRO A 154 -21.83 -0.96 9.92
CA PRO A 154 -22.17 -1.23 8.51
C PRO A 154 -21.74 -2.60 7.99
N VAL A 155 -20.74 -3.21 8.62
CA VAL A 155 -20.13 -4.49 8.20
C VAL A 155 -20.17 -5.58 9.28
N ALA A 156 -20.74 -5.28 10.44
CA ALA A 156 -20.67 -6.15 11.62
C ALA A 156 -21.21 -7.56 11.36
N ASP A 157 -22.28 -7.71 10.58
CA ASP A 157 -22.91 -9.01 10.33
C ASP A 157 -22.05 -9.97 9.47
N PHE A 158 -20.97 -9.47 8.87
CA PHE A 158 -20.07 -10.29 8.06
C PHE A 158 -18.93 -10.93 8.86
N PHE A 159 -18.69 -10.49 10.09
CA PHE A 159 -17.57 -10.91 10.92
C PHE A 159 -17.98 -11.66 12.17
N ASP A 160 -17.23 -12.71 12.51
CA ASP A 160 -17.41 -13.46 13.75
C ASP A 160 -16.88 -12.67 14.95
N ALA A 161 -15.78 -11.95 14.77
CA ALA A 161 -15.20 -11.05 15.75
C ALA A 161 -14.56 -9.84 15.08
N ILE A 162 -14.46 -8.72 15.80
CA ILE A 162 -13.83 -7.48 15.30
C ILE A 162 -12.87 -6.95 16.37
N VAL A 163 -11.65 -6.62 15.98
CA VAL A 163 -10.63 -6.07 16.86
C VAL A 163 -10.66 -4.54 16.81
N ILE A 164 -10.86 -3.92 17.96
CA ILE A 164 -10.90 -2.46 18.14
C ILE A 164 -9.60 -1.99 18.81
N GLY A 165 -8.84 -1.17 18.14
CA GLY A 165 -7.57 -0.60 18.65
C GLY A 165 -6.33 -1.23 18.08
N ASP A 166 -5.25 -1.29 18.88
CA ASP A 166 -3.98 -1.87 18.48
C ASP A 166 -4.06 -3.41 18.51
N GLY A 167 -3.72 -4.06 17.41
CA GLY A 167 -3.99 -5.49 17.21
C GLY A 167 -2.87 -6.44 17.65
N GLU A 168 -1.67 -5.91 18.00
CA GLU A 168 -0.47 -6.71 18.20
C GLU A 168 -0.62 -7.80 19.27
N ASN A 169 -1.11 -7.43 20.44
CA ASN A 169 -1.35 -8.37 21.54
C ASN A 169 -2.65 -9.15 21.33
N VAL A 170 -3.69 -8.46 20.90
CA VAL A 170 -5.05 -9.04 20.76
C VAL A 170 -5.06 -10.23 19.82
N ILE A 171 -4.36 -10.15 18.68
CA ILE A 171 -4.36 -11.26 17.72
C ILE A 171 -3.65 -12.50 18.30
N MET A 172 -2.59 -12.30 19.09
CA MET A 172 -1.92 -13.41 19.76
C MET A 172 -2.79 -14.01 20.86
N ASP A 173 -3.46 -13.18 21.67
CA ASP A 173 -4.39 -13.65 22.70
C ASP A 173 -5.54 -14.45 22.07
N MET A 174 -6.06 -14.00 20.92
CA MET A 174 -7.10 -14.75 20.17
C MET A 174 -6.58 -16.10 19.65
N CYS A 175 -5.33 -16.15 19.15
CA CYS A 175 -4.71 -17.40 18.70
C CYS A 175 -4.46 -18.37 19.88
N LEU A 176 -3.97 -17.84 21.01
CA LEU A 176 -3.77 -18.66 22.21
C LEU A 176 -5.09 -19.24 22.75
N ASP A 177 -6.15 -18.43 22.79
CA ASP A 177 -7.47 -18.92 23.14
C ASP A 177 -8.02 -19.95 22.14
N TRP A 178 -7.69 -19.82 20.86
CA TRP A 178 -8.04 -20.81 19.84
C TRP A 178 -7.33 -22.14 20.08
N PHE A 179 -6.02 -22.15 20.41
CA PHE A 179 -5.30 -23.38 20.75
C PHE A 179 -5.91 -24.08 21.98
N GLU A 180 -6.21 -23.31 23.02
CA GLU A 180 -6.83 -23.85 24.23
C GLU A 180 -8.27 -24.39 23.96
N TRP A 181 -9.03 -23.70 23.11
CA TRP A 181 -10.34 -24.18 22.69
C TRP A 181 -10.22 -25.46 21.84
N ARG A 182 -9.23 -25.53 20.94
CA ARG A 182 -9.02 -26.69 20.07
C ARG A 182 -8.64 -27.97 20.83
N LYS A 183 -8.00 -27.84 21.98
CA LYS A 183 -7.63 -28.97 22.84
C LYS A 183 -8.80 -29.55 23.62
N ASN A 184 -9.88 -28.81 23.77
CA ASN A 184 -11.08 -29.27 24.54
C ASN A 184 -12.03 -30.02 23.61
N ASP A 185 -12.70 -31.05 24.10
CA ASP A 185 -13.59 -31.88 23.30
C ASP A 185 -14.90 -31.15 22.88
N ASP A 186 -15.24 -30.04 23.49
CA ASP A 186 -16.40 -29.21 23.17
C ASP A 186 -16.06 -28.20 22.07
N HIS A 187 -15.97 -28.69 20.84
CA HIS A 187 -15.73 -27.89 19.65
C HIS A 187 -16.93 -27.03 19.25
N ASN A 188 -17.33 -26.10 20.13
CA ASN A 188 -18.47 -25.22 19.92
C ASN A 188 -17.95 -23.80 19.57
N LYS A 189 -18.38 -23.26 18.44
CA LYS A 189 -18.06 -21.88 18.00
C LYS A 189 -18.44 -20.83 19.05
N GLU A 190 -19.62 -20.99 19.69
CA GLU A 190 -20.10 -20.06 20.73
C GLU A 190 -19.16 -20.04 21.94
N ALA A 191 -18.58 -21.18 22.31
CA ALA A 191 -17.64 -21.29 23.42
C ALA A 191 -16.34 -20.47 23.11
N LEU A 192 -15.85 -20.56 21.89
CA LEU A 192 -14.69 -19.78 21.46
C LEU A 192 -15.00 -18.26 21.43
N LEU A 193 -16.12 -17.88 20.87
CA LEU A 193 -16.54 -16.46 20.82
C LEU A 193 -16.71 -15.89 22.24
N LYS A 194 -17.20 -16.70 23.19
CA LYS A 194 -17.31 -16.32 24.59
C LYS A 194 -15.94 -16.14 25.26
N ARG A 195 -14.94 -16.93 24.91
CA ARG A 195 -13.56 -16.72 25.36
C ARG A 195 -13.02 -15.41 24.80
N TRP A 196 -13.14 -15.20 23.50
CA TRP A 196 -12.68 -13.99 22.82
C TRP A 196 -13.37 -12.71 23.34
N SER A 197 -14.64 -12.78 23.77
CA SER A 197 -15.33 -11.62 24.35
C SER A 197 -14.69 -11.08 25.64
N ARG A 198 -13.83 -11.85 26.30
CA ARG A 198 -13.07 -11.44 27.49
C ARG A 198 -11.76 -10.74 27.15
N ILE A 199 -11.30 -10.83 25.91
CA ILE A 199 -10.09 -10.17 25.45
C ILE A 199 -10.43 -8.68 25.21
N LYS A 200 -9.66 -7.79 25.84
CA LYS A 200 -9.83 -6.35 25.67
C LYS A 200 -9.65 -5.95 24.20
N GLY A 201 -10.63 -5.23 23.66
CA GLY A 201 -10.64 -4.78 22.26
C GLY A 201 -11.33 -5.73 21.30
N VAL A 202 -11.79 -6.89 21.73
CA VAL A 202 -12.55 -7.79 20.84
C VAL A 202 -14.04 -7.50 20.95
N TYR A 203 -14.67 -7.22 19.83
CA TYR A 203 -16.12 -7.04 19.66
C TYR A 203 -16.70 -8.26 18.96
N ILE A 204 -17.69 -8.90 19.57
CA ILE A 204 -18.42 -10.03 19.00
C ILE A 204 -19.81 -9.54 18.53
N PRO A 205 -20.00 -9.29 17.22
CA PRO A 205 -21.24 -8.69 16.72
C PRO A 205 -22.51 -9.46 17.06
N ALA A 206 -22.42 -10.80 17.13
CA ALA A 206 -23.53 -11.67 17.48
C ALA A 206 -24.08 -11.45 18.92
N TYR A 207 -23.31 -10.82 19.79
CA TYR A 207 -23.70 -10.52 21.17
C TYR A 207 -24.36 -9.14 21.31
N PHE A 208 -24.53 -8.42 20.21
CA PHE A 208 -25.12 -7.08 20.19
C PHE A 208 -26.27 -7.01 19.20
N LYS A 209 -27.47 -6.78 19.74
CA LYS A 209 -28.70 -6.71 18.94
C LYS A 209 -29.06 -5.27 18.60
N PRO A 210 -29.07 -4.87 17.31
CA PRO A 210 -29.56 -3.55 16.91
C PRO A 210 -31.09 -3.50 17.03
N LYS A 211 -31.61 -2.40 17.56
CA LYS A 211 -33.02 -2.02 17.50
C LYS A 211 -33.16 -0.63 16.93
N PHE A 212 -34.19 -0.42 16.12
CA PHE A 212 -34.48 0.84 15.47
C PHE A 212 -35.75 1.44 16.07
N GLY A 213 -35.66 2.68 16.55
CA GLY A 213 -36.81 3.43 17.08
C GLY A 213 -37.67 4.03 15.96
N ARG A 214 -38.74 4.72 16.30
CA ARG A 214 -39.60 5.46 15.35
C ARG A 214 -38.85 6.55 14.60
N SER A 215 -37.84 7.14 15.22
CA SER A 215 -36.92 8.12 14.60
C SER A 215 -35.94 7.53 13.59
N GLY A 216 -35.92 6.20 13.42
CA GLY A 216 -34.95 5.50 12.58
C GLY A 216 -33.56 5.34 13.19
N PHE A 217 -33.32 5.83 14.41
CA PHE A 217 -32.03 5.71 15.08
C PHE A 217 -31.76 4.30 15.56
N GLN A 218 -30.53 3.82 15.33
CA GLN A 218 -30.08 2.55 15.86
C GLN A 218 -29.70 2.69 17.34
N ARG A 219 -30.16 1.74 18.15
CA ARG A 219 -29.63 1.48 19.49
C ARG A 219 -29.13 0.05 19.55
N ILE A 220 -27.95 -0.14 20.12
CA ILE A 220 -27.35 -1.45 20.30
C ILE A 220 -27.64 -1.94 21.70
N PHE A 221 -28.14 -3.18 21.82
CA PHE A 221 -28.45 -3.85 23.08
C PHE A 221 -27.52 -5.06 23.25
N PRO A 222 -26.71 -5.08 24.32
CA PRO A 222 -25.85 -6.23 24.60
C PRO A 222 -26.69 -7.43 25.05
N ARG A 223 -26.23 -8.63 24.71
CA ARG A 223 -26.81 -9.90 25.19
C ARG A 223 -26.41 -10.19 26.63
N PHE A 224 -25.20 -9.74 27.03
CA PHE A 224 -24.66 -9.98 28.36
C PHE A 224 -24.38 -8.64 29.06
N ARG A 225 -24.73 -8.55 30.36
CA ARG A 225 -24.58 -7.31 31.15
C ARG A 225 -23.14 -6.94 31.44
N ASP A 226 -22.23 -7.90 31.48
CA ASP A 226 -20.80 -7.74 31.69
C ASP A 226 -20.02 -7.44 30.37
N TYR A 227 -20.77 -7.31 29.26
CA TYR A 227 -20.17 -7.07 27.92
C TYR A 227 -20.96 -6.01 27.13
N GLU A 228 -21.15 -4.84 27.75
CA GLU A 228 -22.00 -3.76 27.19
C GLU A 228 -21.22 -2.81 26.28
N ARG A 229 -19.94 -2.58 26.55
CA ARG A 229 -19.08 -1.67 25.82
C ARG A 229 -17.72 -2.32 25.55
N ILE A 230 -17.21 -2.05 24.38
CA ILE A 230 -15.93 -2.59 23.92
C ILE A 230 -14.87 -1.50 24.00
N GLN A 231 -14.06 -1.56 25.03
CA GLN A 231 -12.93 -0.64 25.17
C GLN A 231 -11.79 -1.07 24.24
N ARG A 232 -11.26 -0.15 23.44
CA ARG A 232 -10.18 -0.43 22.51
C ARG A 232 -8.93 -0.94 23.21
N ALA A 233 -8.18 -1.81 22.54
CA ALA A 233 -6.85 -2.24 22.94
C ALA A 233 -5.81 -1.15 22.66
N VAL A 234 -4.81 -1.05 23.51
CA VAL A 234 -3.72 -0.06 23.39
C VAL A 234 -2.39 -0.72 23.71
N VAL A 235 -1.43 -0.64 22.81
CA VAL A 235 -0.02 -0.97 23.07
C VAL A 235 0.63 0.24 23.74
N GLY A 236 0.99 0.12 25.01
CA GLY A 236 1.53 1.23 25.82
C GLY A 236 2.97 1.58 25.47
N ASP A 237 3.80 0.56 25.26
CA ASP A 237 5.25 0.69 25.03
C ASP A 237 5.61 0.15 23.65
N LEU A 238 5.96 1.05 22.72
CA LEU A 238 6.30 0.68 21.34
C LEU A 238 7.69 0.05 21.23
N ASP A 239 8.61 0.30 22.15
CA ASP A 239 9.93 -0.31 22.10
C ASP A 239 9.89 -1.81 22.42
N LYS A 240 8.93 -2.23 23.25
CA LYS A 240 8.67 -3.64 23.57
C LYS A 240 7.77 -4.30 22.53
N ALA A 241 6.99 -3.54 21.79
CA ALA A 241 6.12 -4.07 20.76
C ALA A 241 6.93 -4.71 19.62
N PRO A 242 6.58 -5.94 19.18
CA PRO A 242 7.23 -6.55 18.04
C PRO A 242 7.15 -5.68 16.79
N PHE A 243 8.23 -5.67 16.03
CA PHE A 243 8.37 -4.87 14.83
C PHE A 243 9.09 -5.67 13.75
N PRO A 244 8.62 -5.67 12.48
CA PRO A 244 9.26 -6.41 11.41
C PRO A 244 10.62 -5.78 11.04
N ASP A 245 11.70 -6.40 11.44
CA ASP A 245 13.08 -6.05 11.10
C ASP A 245 13.51 -6.66 9.75
N THR A 246 12.84 -7.71 9.33
CA THR A 246 13.00 -8.41 8.05
C THR A 246 11.72 -8.36 7.21
N PRO A 247 11.21 -7.16 6.85
CA PRO A 247 9.94 -7.05 6.15
C PRO A 247 10.00 -7.69 4.76
N VAL A 248 8.88 -8.26 4.31
CA VAL A 248 8.75 -8.86 2.98
C VAL A 248 8.96 -7.82 1.89
N ILE A 249 9.75 -8.17 0.88
CA ILE A 249 10.10 -7.30 -0.23
C ILE A 249 9.21 -7.62 -1.44
N PRO A 250 8.23 -6.76 -1.79
CA PRO A 250 7.33 -7.01 -2.91
C PRO A 250 8.06 -7.01 -4.26
N TYR A 251 7.66 -7.91 -5.17
CA TYR A 251 8.14 -7.95 -6.53
C TYR A 251 7.48 -6.88 -7.41
N ALA A 252 6.15 -6.86 -7.46
CA ALA A 252 5.45 -5.78 -8.12
C ALA A 252 5.68 -4.45 -7.37
N LYS A 253 5.67 -3.35 -8.10
CA LYS A 253 5.99 -2.02 -7.54
C LYS A 253 4.90 -1.57 -6.57
N PRO A 254 5.14 -1.56 -5.24
CA PRO A 254 4.19 -1.05 -4.28
C PRO A 254 4.05 0.48 -4.39
N ILE A 255 2.96 1.03 -3.88
CA ILE A 255 2.76 2.50 -3.85
C ILE A 255 3.85 3.18 -3.04
N HIS A 256 4.21 2.58 -1.91
CA HIS A 256 5.30 3.06 -1.06
C HIS A 256 6.50 2.10 -1.10
N ASP A 257 7.29 2.20 -2.16
CA ASP A 257 8.48 1.37 -2.39
C ASP A 257 9.68 1.86 -1.57
N ARG A 258 9.59 1.71 -0.25
CA ARG A 258 10.57 2.18 0.73
C ARG A 258 10.45 1.44 2.05
N LEU A 259 11.55 1.39 2.80
CA LEU A 259 11.50 0.96 4.20
C LEU A 259 10.69 1.97 5.01
N ARG A 260 9.77 1.50 5.83
CA ARG A 260 8.97 2.31 6.72
C ARG A 260 9.31 2.01 8.16
N LEU A 261 9.64 3.05 8.89
CA LEU A 261 10.06 2.98 10.29
C LEU A 261 9.07 3.78 11.13
N GLU A 262 8.27 3.09 11.94
CA GLU A 262 7.32 3.73 12.83
C GLU A 262 8.06 4.39 14.00
N VAL A 263 8.12 5.72 13.98
CA VAL A 263 8.81 6.50 15.03
C VAL A 263 7.90 6.82 16.21
N SER A 264 6.60 6.96 15.95
CA SER A 264 5.60 7.17 16.99
C SER A 264 4.21 6.80 16.52
N ARG A 265 3.32 6.47 17.46
CA ARG A 265 1.90 6.20 17.27
C ARG A 265 1.08 7.16 18.12
N GLY A 266 -0.07 7.60 17.59
CA GLY A 266 -0.91 8.60 18.23
C GLY A 266 -0.50 10.04 17.92
N CYS A 267 -1.38 10.99 18.27
CA CYS A 267 -1.17 12.42 18.08
C CYS A 267 -1.99 13.20 19.12
N THR A 268 -1.39 14.22 19.68
CA THR A 268 -2.00 15.06 20.71
C THR A 268 -2.32 16.49 20.25
N ARG A 269 -2.12 16.78 18.95
CA ARG A 269 -2.34 18.11 18.36
C ARG A 269 -3.79 18.60 18.42
N GLY A 270 -4.75 17.69 18.57
CA GLY A 270 -6.15 18.05 18.79
C GLY A 270 -6.89 18.61 17.58
N CYS A 271 -6.44 18.30 16.34
CA CYS A 271 -7.22 18.67 15.15
C CYS A 271 -8.61 18.03 15.24
N ARG A 272 -9.67 18.84 15.26
CA ARG A 272 -11.05 18.45 15.60
C ARG A 272 -11.73 17.56 14.57
N PHE A 273 -11.27 17.62 13.33
CA PHE A 273 -11.75 16.77 12.24
C PHE A 273 -11.06 15.41 12.18
N CYS A 274 -9.92 15.25 12.84
CA CYS A 274 -9.01 14.13 12.62
C CYS A 274 -9.34 12.92 13.48
N GLN A 275 -9.95 11.89 12.90
CA GLN A 275 -10.25 10.65 13.61
C GLN A 275 -8.99 9.97 14.17
N ALA A 276 -7.92 9.87 13.37
CA ALA A 276 -6.66 9.29 13.82
C ALA A 276 -6.06 10.01 15.03
N GLY A 277 -6.22 11.34 15.11
CA GLY A 277 -5.82 12.16 16.25
C GLY A 277 -6.63 11.89 17.52
N MET A 278 -7.77 11.21 17.43
CA MET A 278 -8.61 10.81 18.56
C MET A 278 -8.41 9.34 18.92
N ILE A 279 -8.60 8.43 17.96
CA ILE A 279 -8.62 7.00 18.21
C ILE A 279 -7.24 6.37 18.50
N TYR A 280 -6.14 7.07 18.18
CA TYR A 280 -4.78 6.57 18.47
C TYR A 280 -4.11 7.27 19.67
N ARG A 281 -4.83 8.11 20.43
CA ARG A 281 -4.29 8.67 21.70
C ARG A 281 -3.95 7.58 22.70
N PRO A 282 -2.94 7.79 23.58
CA PRO A 282 -2.00 8.91 23.63
C PRO A 282 -0.88 8.78 22.61
N VAL A 283 -0.01 9.80 22.52
CA VAL A 283 1.22 9.70 21.75
C VAL A 283 2.20 8.74 22.45
N ARG A 284 2.81 7.86 21.67
CA ARG A 284 3.80 6.88 22.12
C ARG A 284 4.95 6.88 21.13
N GLU A 285 6.15 7.14 21.60
CA GLU A 285 7.35 7.25 20.78
C GLU A 285 8.25 6.03 20.97
N ARG A 286 8.95 5.60 19.92
CA ARG A 286 10.06 4.67 20.03
C ARG A 286 11.33 5.41 20.42
N SER A 287 12.21 4.78 21.17
CA SER A 287 13.51 5.35 21.51
C SER A 287 14.40 5.51 20.27
N LEU A 288 15.32 6.47 20.35
CA LEU A 288 16.30 6.71 19.29
C LEU A 288 17.15 5.46 19.02
N GLU A 289 17.60 4.79 20.07
CA GLU A 289 18.41 3.58 19.99
C GLU A 289 17.66 2.45 19.27
N LYS A 290 16.41 2.20 19.66
CA LYS A 290 15.57 1.18 19.02
C LYS A 290 15.36 1.47 17.53
N LEU A 291 15.12 2.74 17.16
CA LEU A 291 14.93 3.13 15.77
C LEU A 291 16.19 2.94 14.93
N LEU A 292 17.36 3.25 15.47
CA LEU A 292 18.63 3.04 14.75
C LEU A 292 18.90 1.55 14.53
N SER A 293 18.75 0.72 15.58
CA SER A 293 18.88 -0.74 15.48
C SER A 293 17.92 -1.37 14.47
N LEU A 294 16.63 -1.02 14.53
CA LEU A 294 15.62 -1.51 13.59
C LEU A 294 15.90 -1.07 12.15
N SER A 295 16.37 0.17 11.97
CA SER A 295 16.70 0.67 10.64
C SER A 295 17.87 -0.06 10.01
N GLU A 296 18.88 -0.40 10.79
CA GLU A 296 20.07 -1.13 10.32
C GLU A 296 19.70 -2.55 9.91
N ALA A 297 19.06 -3.31 10.79
CA ALA A 297 18.58 -4.66 10.50
C ALA A 297 17.70 -4.69 9.24
N SER A 298 16.72 -3.79 9.16
CA SER A 298 15.79 -3.76 8.02
C SER A 298 16.45 -3.34 6.72
N VAL A 299 17.40 -2.39 6.73
CA VAL A 299 18.14 -1.99 5.50
C VAL A 299 18.99 -3.15 5.01
N GLN A 300 19.66 -3.87 5.90
CA GLN A 300 20.45 -5.03 5.54
C GLN A 300 19.59 -6.18 4.98
N ALA A 301 18.46 -6.47 5.60
CA ALA A 301 17.55 -7.52 5.18
C ALA A 301 16.84 -7.21 3.85
N THR A 302 16.64 -5.92 3.50
CA THR A 302 15.82 -5.55 2.34
C THR A 302 16.59 -4.94 1.18
N GLY A 303 17.67 -4.21 1.44
CA GLY A 303 18.39 -3.44 0.44
C GLY A 303 17.61 -2.23 -0.11
N TYR A 304 16.64 -1.70 0.64
CA TYR A 304 15.92 -0.47 0.24
C TYR A 304 16.85 0.75 0.13
N GLU A 305 16.55 1.63 -0.80
CA GLU A 305 17.28 2.87 -1.03
C GLU A 305 16.61 4.11 -0.43
N ASP A 306 15.43 3.94 0.14
CA ASP A 306 14.64 4.99 0.79
C ASP A 306 14.14 4.49 2.16
N ILE A 307 14.30 5.30 3.20
CA ILE A 307 13.68 5.11 4.52
C ILE A 307 12.64 6.21 4.72
N SER A 308 11.45 5.84 5.15
CA SER A 308 10.36 6.76 5.49
C SER A 308 10.04 6.66 6.97
N LEU A 309 10.13 7.76 7.68
CA LEU A 309 9.73 7.84 9.08
C LEU A 309 8.20 7.96 9.16
N LEU A 310 7.56 6.96 9.78
CA LEU A 310 6.11 6.86 9.84
C LEU A 310 5.58 7.33 11.19
N SER A 311 4.69 8.31 11.16
CA SER A 311 3.85 8.76 12.27
C SER A 311 2.74 9.67 11.76
N LEU A 312 1.78 10.04 12.64
CA LEU A 312 0.76 11.03 12.32
C LEU A 312 1.31 12.46 12.23
N SER A 313 2.43 12.74 12.92
CA SER A 313 3.11 14.03 12.86
C SER A 313 4.61 13.83 13.12
N THR A 314 5.35 13.53 12.09
CA THR A 314 6.76 13.15 12.19
C THR A 314 7.64 14.30 12.71
N GLY A 315 7.30 15.55 12.37
CA GLY A 315 8.03 16.72 12.87
C GLY A 315 7.87 16.97 14.38
N ASP A 316 6.92 16.28 15.01
CA ASP A 316 6.66 16.37 16.44
C ASP A 316 7.35 15.29 17.29
N TYR A 317 8.03 14.34 16.65
CA TYR A 317 8.81 13.33 17.35
C TYR A 317 9.95 14.01 18.16
N SER A 318 10.03 13.71 19.44
CA SER A 318 10.90 14.46 20.38
C SER A 318 12.36 14.46 19.97
N CYS A 319 12.85 13.33 19.47
CA CYS A 319 14.25 13.16 19.05
C CYS A 319 14.44 13.26 17.54
N ILE A 320 13.59 14.01 16.82
CA ILE A 320 13.65 14.07 15.34
C ILE A 320 14.99 14.54 14.80
N GLN A 321 15.60 15.56 15.42
CA GLN A 321 16.88 16.09 14.95
C GLN A 321 18.03 15.11 15.19
N PRO A 322 18.25 14.57 16.41
CA PRO A 322 19.28 13.54 16.66
C PRO A 322 19.09 12.30 15.79
N LEU A 323 17.86 11.84 15.60
CA LEU A 323 17.56 10.70 14.73
C LEU A 323 18.02 10.97 13.29
N MET A 324 17.70 12.14 12.76
CA MET A 324 18.09 12.54 11.42
C MET A 324 19.60 12.65 11.24
N GLU A 325 20.27 13.26 12.20
CA GLU A 325 21.74 13.40 12.18
C GLU A 325 22.42 12.03 12.20
N SER A 326 21.99 11.15 13.09
CA SER A 326 22.50 9.78 13.19
C SER A 326 22.23 8.96 11.92
N MET A 327 20.99 8.98 11.41
CA MET A 327 20.65 8.27 10.17
C MET A 327 21.41 8.81 8.96
N MET A 328 21.65 10.14 8.88
CA MET A 328 22.42 10.70 7.79
C MET A 328 23.91 10.35 7.87
N THR A 329 24.44 10.15 9.06
CA THR A 329 25.80 9.64 9.27
C THR A 329 25.90 8.18 8.82
N LEU A 330 24.94 7.32 9.22
CA LEU A 330 24.89 5.90 8.87
C LEU A 330 24.64 5.66 7.37
N TYR A 331 23.74 6.42 6.76
CA TYR A 331 23.18 6.09 5.44
C TYR A 331 23.55 7.05 4.32
N GLY A 332 24.07 8.24 4.64
CA GLY A 332 24.39 9.25 3.64
C GLY A 332 25.41 8.77 2.61
N HIS A 333 26.47 8.09 3.04
CA HIS A 333 27.51 7.50 2.20
C HIS A 333 26.99 6.30 1.37
N ARG A 334 26.03 5.53 1.90
CA ARG A 334 25.36 4.40 1.22
C ARG A 334 24.30 4.85 0.22
N ARG A 335 24.11 6.15 0.04
CA ARG A 335 23.10 6.75 -0.86
C ARG A 335 21.67 6.32 -0.54
N ILE A 336 21.36 6.10 0.73
CA ILE A 336 20.00 5.81 1.22
C ILE A 336 19.34 7.13 1.58
N ALA A 337 18.20 7.40 0.99
CA ALA A 337 17.44 8.63 1.20
C ALA A 337 16.53 8.53 2.42
N LEU A 338 16.33 9.66 3.11
CA LEU A 338 15.34 9.79 4.19
C LEU A 338 14.16 10.61 3.69
N SER A 339 12.94 10.17 4.00
CA SER A 339 11.71 10.84 3.62
C SER A 339 10.76 11.02 4.81
N PHE A 340 10.00 12.12 4.78
CA PHE A 340 9.02 12.49 5.79
C PHE A 340 7.66 12.65 5.13
N PRO A 341 6.75 11.69 5.27
CA PRO A 341 5.44 11.79 4.65
C PRO A 341 4.50 12.79 5.32
N SER A 342 4.63 12.98 6.64
CA SER A 342 3.69 13.76 7.46
C SER A 342 4.39 14.98 8.07
N LEU A 343 4.36 16.09 7.35
CA LEU A 343 4.96 17.35 7.78
C LEU A 343 3.89 18.41 8.02
N ARG A 344 4.04 19.13 9.12
CA ARG A 344 3.24 20.28 9.47
C ARG A 344 4.05 21.56 9.21
N ALA A 345 3.42 22.61 8.69
CA ALA A 345 4.06 23.92 8.63
C ALA A 345 4.53 24.35 10.03
N GLY A 346 5.71 24.96 10.12
CA GLY A 346 6.32 25.40 11.36
C GLY A 346 7.08 24.31 12.16
N THR A 347 6.98 23.01 11.82
CA THR A 347 7.73 21.95 12.54
C THR A 347 9.08 21.62 11.92
N LEU A 348 9.31 22.00 10.67
CA LEU A 348 10.56 21.76 9.97
C LEU A 348 11.49 22.95 10.06
N THR A 349 12.62 22.74 10.72
CA THR A 349 13.69 23.74 10.71
C THR A 349 14.49 23.69 9.40
N PRO A 350 15.09 24.81 8.93
CA PRO A 350 15.99 24.83 7.79
C PRO A 350 17.15 23.81 7.91
N LYS A 351 17.58 23.51 9.15
CA LYS A 351 18.61 22.50 9.43
C LYS A 351 18.13 21.09 9.05
N LEU A 352 16.92 20.69 9.47
CA LEU A 352 16.33 19.40 9.09
C LEU A 352 16.09 19.30 7.58
N MET A 353 15.61 20.37 6.96
CA MET A 353 15.43 20.41 5.50
C MET A 353 16.76 20.23 4.75
N LYS A 354 17.84 20.83 5.22
CA LYS A 354 19.19 20.65 4.64
C LYS A 354 19.67 19.20 4.74
N LEU A 355 19.40 18.51 5.85
CA LEU A 355 19.73 17.09 6.03
C LEU A 355 19.02 16.22 5.00
N VAL A 356 17.71 16.38 4.83
CA VAL A 356 16.92 15.63 3.83
C VAL A 356 17.44 15.85 2.41
N LYS A 357 17.86 17.07 2.09
CA LYS A 357 18.35 17.45 0.76
C LYS A 357 19.64 16.72 0.36
N LYS A 358 20.49 16.27 1.31
CA LYS A 358 21.82 15.72 1.03
C LYS A 358 21.82 14.53 0.08
N VAL A 359 20.81 13.65 0.15
CA VAL A 359 20.75 12.44 -0.69
C VAL A 359 19.75 12.58 -1.81
N ARG A 360 18.50 13.00 -1.52
CA ARG A 360 17.43 13.09 -2.53
C ARG A 360 16.40 14.14 -2.15
N LYS A 361 15.93 14.92 -3.12
CA LYS A 361 14.78 15.81 -2.93
C LYS A 361 13.50 15.02 -3.16
N THR A 362 12.73 14.80 -2.09
CA THR A 362 11.36 14.30 -2.16
C THR A 362 10.37 15.46 -2.38
N GLY A 363 9.13 15.17 -2.82
CA GLY A 363 8.08 16.20 -2.88
C GLY A 363 7.77 16.72 -1.47
N PHE A 364 7.46 18.01 -1.37
CA PHE A 364 7.12 18.67 -0.11
C PHE A 364 5.60 18.82 0.01
N THR A 365 5.01 18.28 1.07
CA THR A 365 3.55 18.28 1.27
C THR A 365 3.20 19.02 2.55
N ILE A 366 2.25 19.94 2.47
CA ILE A 366 1.72 20.70 3.60
C ILE A 366 0.19 20.56 3.61
N ALA A 367 -0.36 20.04 4.69
CA ALA A 367 -1.79 19.93 4.90
C ALA A 367 -2.29 21.17 5.67
N LEU A 368 -2.77 22.19 4.96
CA LEU A 368 -3.31 23.43 5.52
C LEU A 368 -4.76 23.25 5.98
N GLU A 369 -5.49 22.40 5.29
CA GLU A 369 -6.90 22.02 5.46
C GLU A 369 -7.89 23.14 5.15
N ALA A 370 -7.62 24.39 5.56
CA ALA A 370 -8.46 25.56 5.32
C ALA A 370 -7.67 26.76 4.80
N GLY A 371 -8.33 27.61 3.99
CA GLY A 371 -7.74 28.81 3.40
C GLY A 371 -7.61 29.95 4.39
N SER A 372 -8.63 30.19 5.20
CA SER A 372 -8.69 31.30 6.18
C SER A 372 -8.06 30.91 7.52
N GLN A 373 -7.54 31.89 8.25
CA GLN A 373 -7.06 31.66 9.61
C GLN A 373 -8.21 31.28 10.53
N ARG A 374 -9.35 31.96 10.43
CA ARG A 374 -10.56 31.69 11.21
C ARG A 374 -10.92 30.20 11.15
N LEU A 375 -11.00 29.65 9.94
CA LEU A 375 -11.41 28.24 9.78
C LEU A 375 -10.31 27.27 10.24
N ARG A 376 -9.03 27.64 10.11
CA ARG A 376 -7.92 26.87 10.71
C ARG A 376 -8.02 26.81 12.23
N ASP A 377 -8.48 27.87 12.87
CA ASP A 377 -8.68 27.94 14.32
C ASP A 377 -9.91 27.12 14.74
N VAL A 378 -11.02 27.17 13.98
CA VAL A 378 -12.21 26.31 14.18
C VAL A 378 -11.81 24.83 14.20
N ILE A 379 -11.03 24.37 13.23
CA ILE A 379 -10.59 22.98 13.16
C ILE A 379 -9.40 22.65 14.05
N ASN A 380 -8.94 23.58 14.86
CA ASN A 380 -7.76 23.48 15.73
C ASN A 380 -6.50 23.03 14.97
N LYS A 381 -6.26 23.56 13.78
CA LYS A 381 -5.08 23.22 13.01
C LYS A 381 -3.82 23.87 13.58
N ASN A 382 -3.94 24.99 14.30
CA ASN A 382 -2.83 25.71 14.97
C ASN A 382 -1.63 25.99 14.03
N ILE A 383 -1.90 26.44 12.81
CA ILE A 383 -0.92 26.86 11.81
C ILE A 383 -1.22 28.32 11.47
N GLN A 384 -0.27 29.20 11.76
CA GLN A 384 -0.38 30.60 11.42
C GLN A 384 0.03 30.85 9.96
N GLU A 385 -0.47 31.91 9.36
CA GLU A 385 -0.13 32.22 7.97
C GLU A 385 1.39 32.45 7.79
N LYS A 386 2.04 33.06 8.79
CA LYS A 386 3.50 33.21 8.81
C LYS A 386 4.21 31.87 8.68
N ASP A 387 3.80 30.83 9.41
CA ASP A 387 4.41 29.50 9.37
C ASP A 387 4.32 28.87 7.96
N ILE A 388 3.21 29.16 7.26
CA ILE A 388 3.00 28.68 5.89
C ILE A 388 4.04 29.30 4.96
N PHE A 389 4.15 30.64 4.98
CA PHE A 389 5.07 31.36 4.08
C PHE A 389 6.53 31.06 4.43
N ASP A 390 6.91 31.01 5.70
CA ASP A 390 8.27 30.67 6.12
C ASP A 390 8.65 29.24 5.65
N THR A 391 7.77 28.27 5.85
CA THR A 391 7.99 26.88 5.40
C THR A 391 8.13 26.78 3.88
N ILE A 392 7.31 27.51 3.12
CA ILE A 392 7.35 27.51 1.65
C ILE A 392 8.60 28.22 1.13
N ASN A 393 9.00 29.31 1.76
CA ASN A 393 10.23 30.04 1.43
C ASN A 393 11.45 29.15 1.62
N ASP A 394 11.53 28.47 2.75
CA ASP A 394 12.62 27.54 3.04
C ASP A 394 12.65 26.39 2.03
N ALA A 395 11.48 25.82 1.70
CA ALA A 395 11.38 24.76 0.71
C ALA A 395 11.89 25.22 -0.67
N PHE A 396 11.42 26.36 -1.18
CA PHE A 396 11.87 26.87 -2.48
C PHE A 396 13.33 27.34 -2.45
N GLY A 397 13.76 28.01 -1.38
CA GLY A 397 15.16 28.44 -1.19
C GLY A 397 16.13 27.26 -1.15
N LEU A 398 15.73 26.16 -0.56
CA LEU A 398 16.50 24.92 -0.54
C LEU A 398 16.38 24.10 -1.85
N GLY A 399 15.54 24.55 -2.79
CA GLY A 399 15.51 24.03 -4.16
C GLY A 399 14.48 22.96 -4.43
N TRP A 400 13.43 22.81 -3.60
CA TRP A 400 12.29 21.98 -3.99
C TRP A 400 11.59 22.57 -5.21
N GLN A 401 11.13 21.69 -6.10
CA GLN A 401 10.46 22.08 -7.33
C GLN A 401 8.95 21.98 -7.26
N VAL A 402 8.44 21.19 -6.31
CA VAL A 402 7.01 20.90 -6.14
C VAL A 402 6.65 21.05 -4.68
N VAL A 403 5.70 21.91 -4.40
CA VAL A 403 4.99 21.99 -3.11
C VAL A 403 3.57 21.51 -3.32
N LYS A 404 3.09 20.59 -2.46
CA LYS A 404 1.73 20.09 -2.47
C LYS A 404 0.98 20.69 -1.29
N LEU A 405 -0.18 21.29 -1.56
CA LEU A 405 -1.07 21.87 -0.57
C LEU A 405 -2.37 21.07 -0.54
N TYR A 406 -2.81 20.68 0.66
CA TYR A 406 -4.07 19.99 0.87
C TYR A 406 -5.07 20.90 1.56
N PHE A 407 -6.32 20.89 1.06
CA PHE A 407 -7.46 21.62 1.62
C PHE A 407 -8.69 20.72 1.66
N MET A 408 -9.64 21.09 2.51
CA MET A 408 -10.98 20.52 2.56
C MET A 408 -12.01 21.61 2.28
N VAL A 409 -13.16 21.23 1.75
CA VAL A 409 -14.37 22.06 1.61
C VAL A 409 -15.52 21.40 2.36
N GLY A 410 -16.47 22.21 2.83
CA GLY A 410 -17.58 21.72 3.66
C GLY A 410 -17.21 21.52 5.12
N LEU A 411 -16.17 22.17 5.60
CA LEU A 411 -15.81 22.17 7.01
C LEU A 411 -16.90 22.85 7.85
N PRO A 412 -17.09 22.46 9.12
CA PRO A 412 -18.03 23.12 10.01
C PRO A 412 -17.79 24.62 10.08
N THR A 413 -18.87 25.41 10.04
CA THR A 413 -18.88 26.88 10.02
C THR A 413 -18.22 27.53 8.78
N GLU A 414 -17.91 26.76 7.73
CA GLU A 414 -17.31 27.27 6.49
C GLU A 414 -18.27 28.23 5.78
N THR A 415 -17.77 29.39 5.37
CA THR A 415 -18.46 30.38 4.55
C THR A 415 -17.86 30.44 3.14
N ASP A 416 -18.51 31.16 2.22
CA ASP A 416 -17.98 31.36 0.87
C ASP A 416 -16.67 32.17 0.88
N GLU A 417 -16.49 33.05 1.86
CA GLU A 417 -15.24 33.80 2.07
C GLU A 417 -14.10 32.85 2.47
N ASP A 418 -14.38 31.80 3.23
CA ASP A 418 -13.36 30.78 3.59
C ASP A 418 -12.93 29.96 2.36
N VAL A 419 -13.89 29.63 1.50
CA VAL A 419 -13.58 28.96 0.22
C VAL A 419 -12.79 29.89 -0.70
N GLN A 420 -13.17 31.18 -0.77
CA GLN A 420 -12.40 32.19 -1.52
C GLN A 420 -11.00 32.37 -0.94
N ALA A 421 -10.83 32.30 0.37
CA ALA A 421 -9.53 32.39 1.04
C ALA A 421 -8.56 31.28 0.59
N ILE A 422 -9.04 30.09 0.19
CA ILE A 422 -8.18 29.06 -0.44
C ILE A 422 -7.57 29.60 -1.73
N VAL A 423 -8.39 30.24 -2.56
CA VAL A 423 -7.92 30.81 -3.85
C VAL A 423 -6.89 31.91 -3.62
N ASP A 424 -7.18 32.82 -2.68
CA ASP A 424 -6.33 33.97 -2.40
C ASP A 424 -5.00 33.54 -1.79
N LEU A 425 -5.01 32.61 -0.86
CA LEU A 425 -3.80 32.02 -0.29
C LEU A 425 -2.93 31.36 -1.36
N VAL A 426 -3.52 30.52 -2.23
CA VAL A 426 -2.80 29.86 -3.32
C VAL A 426 -2.24 30.88 -4.30
N LYS A 427 -2.98 31.94 -4.65
CA LYS A 427 -2.48 33.01 -5.54
C LYS A 427 -1.28 33.75 -4.92
N ARG A 428 -1.34 34.10 -3.62
CA ARG A 428 -0.23 34.72 -2.90
C ARG A 428 1.02 33.83 -2.87
N ILE A 429 0.85 32.55 -2.55
CA ILE A 429 1.94 31.56 -2.58
C ILE A 429 2.51 31.43 -3.99
N ASN A 430 1.67 31.43 -5.03
CA ASN A 430 2.11 31.33 -6.41
C ASN A 430 2.86 32.59 -6.89
N ALA A 431 2.43 33.77 -6.47
CA ALA A 431 3.13 35.02 -6.74
C ALA A 431 4.52 35.02 -6.10
N HIS A 432 4.62 34.55 -4.86
CA HIS A 432 5.88 34.41 -4.15
C HIS A 432 6.81 33.38 -4.83
N ARG A 433 6.28 32.21 -5.22
CA ARG A 433 6.97 31.17 -5.99
C ARG A 433 7.60 31.73 -7.29
N ARG A 434 6.82 32.52 -8.05
CA ARG A 434 7.30 33.11 -9.33
C ARG A 434 8.53 33.97 -9.14
N LYS A 435 8.61 34.71 -8.03
CA LYS A 435 9.78 35.55 -7.70
C LYS A 435 10.98 34.72 -7.28
N SER A 436 10.77 33.71 -6.42
CA SER A 436 11.83 32.94 -5.79
C SER A 436 12.33 31.79 -6.67
N ARG A 437 11.43 31.12 -7.44
CA ARG A 437 11.74 29.93 -8.23
C ARG A 437 10.78 29.71 -9.41
N PRO A 438 10.98 30.39 -10.53
CA PRO A 438 10.03 30.40 -11.67
C PRO A 438 9.66 29.01 -12.22
N ASN A 439 10.62 28.08 -12.26
CA ASN A 439 10.46 26.73 -12.82
C ASN A 439 9.85 25.69 -11.86
N SER A 440 9.42 26.12 -10.66
CA SER A 440 8.70 25.25 -9.71
C SER A 440 7.19 25.30 -9.95
N HIS A 441 6.44 24.45 -9.27
CA HIS A 441 4.97 24.48 -9.34
C HIS A 441 4.32 24.06 -8.00
N ILE A 442 3.04 24.42 -7.87
CA ILE A 442 2.22 24.12 -6.72
C ILE A 442 1.16 23.10 -7.15
N ASN A 443 1.05 21.99 -6.43
CA ASN A 443 -0.07 21.08 -6.58
C ASN A 443 -1.07 21.37 -5.44
N VAL A 444 -2.29 21.76 -5.79
CA VAL A 444 -3.39 21.96 -4.85
C VAL A 444 -4.30 20.74 -4.94
N SER A 445 -4.58 20.11 -3.82
CA SER A 445 -5.51 18.98 -3.74
C SER A 445 -6.62 19.32 -2.75
N VAL A 446 -7.89 19.17 -3.18
CA VAL A 446 -9.07 19.49 -2.37
C VAL A 446 -9.94 18.25 -2.22
N ALA A 447 -10.40 17.99 -1.00
CA ALA A 447 -11.34 16.92 -0.68
C ALA A 447 -12.59 17.49 0.01
N THR A 448 -13.72 16.82 -0.11
CA THR A 448 -14.90 17.12 0.70
C THR A 448 -14.70 16.61 2.11
N PHE A 449 -14.99 17.43 3.10
CA PHE A 449 -14.95 17.04 4.52
C PHE A 449 -16.01 15.99 4.81
N ILE A 450 -15.62 14.96 5.53
CA ILE A 450 -16.50 13.87 6.01
C ILE A 450 -16.40 13.82 7.52
N PRO A 451 -17.51 14.04 8.24
CA PRO A 451 -17.54 13.85 9.69
C PRO A 451 -17.29 12.39 10.06
N LYS A 452 -16.21 12.11 10.79
CA LYS A 452 -15.86 10.74 11.18
C LYS A 452 -16.29 10.44 12.61
N PRO A 453 -16.61 9.18 12.95
CA PRO A 453 -16.91 8.71 14.30
C PRO A 453 -15.81 9.07 15.30
N HIS A 454 -16.20 9.27 16.57
CA HIS A 454 -15.30 9.61 17.68
C HIS A 454 -14.47 10.89 17.48
N THR A 455 -14.99 11.85 16.71
CA THR A 455 -14.41 13.19 16.57
C THR A 455 -15.36 14.25 17.12
N PRO A 456 -14.86 15.44 17.49
CA PRO A 456 -15.72 16.57 17.87
C PRO A 456 -16.79 16.91 16.82
N PHE A 457 -16.56 16.59 15.58
CA PHE A 457 -17.45 16.87 14.46
C PHE A 457 -18.38 15.71 14.07
N GLN A 458 -18.43 14.62 14.84
CA GLN A 458 -19.23 13.43 14.53
C GLN A 458 -20.75 13.68 14.44
N TRP A 459 -21.25 14.74 15.09
CA TRP A 459 -22.69 15.10 15.05
C TRP A 459 -23.05 16.00 13.89
N LEU A 460 -22.06 16.60 13.23
CA LEU A 460 -22.29 17.61 12.19
C LEU A 460 -22.61 16.96 10.84
N PRO A 461 -23.34 17.67 9.97
CA PRO A 461 -23.63 17.19 8.63
C PRO A 461 -22.39 17.23 7.74
N GLN A 462 -22.35 16.34 6.77
CA GLN A 462 -21.56 16.52 5.55
C GLN A 462 -22.33 17.46 4.61
N ILE A 463 -21.64 18.26 3.82
CA ILE A 463 -22.32 19.06 2.79
C ILE A 463 -22.94 18.15 1.71
N SER A 464 -24.00 18.63 1.07
CA SER A 464 -24.69 17.90 0.02
C SER A 464 -23.77 17.63 -1.20
N LEU A 465 -24.12 16.63 -1.99
CA LEU A 465 -23.40 16.34 -3.23
C LEU A 465 -23.41 17.55 -4.19
N GLY A 466 -24.52 18.30 -4.25
CA GLY A 466 -24.66 19.51 -5.04
C GLY A 466 -23.67 20.60 -4.61
N GLU A 467 -23.71 20.99 -3.34
CA GLU A 467 -22.80 21.98 -2.76
C GLU A 467 -21.32 21.58 -2.94
N SER A 468 -21.00 20.30 -2.74
CA SER A 468 -19.64 19.80 -2.94
C SER A 468 -19.19 19.98 -4.41
N LYS A 469 -20.04 19.63 -5.38
CA LYS A 469 -19.76 19.82 -6.82
C LYS A 469 -19.59 21.29 -7.17
N GLU A 470 -20.42 22.18 -6.62
CA GLU A 470 -20.34 23.63 -6.84
C GLU A 470 -19.04 24.22 -6.31
N LYS A 471 -18.68 23.94 -5.05
CA LYS A 471 -17.43 24.44 -4.42
C LYS A 471 -16.19 23.94 -5.18
N ILE A 472 -16.16 22.65 -5.57
CA ILE A 472 -15.06 22.09 -6.36
C ILE A 472 -14.97 22.74 -7.74
N SER A 473 -16.11 22.97 -8.41
CA SER A 473 -16.18 23.64 -9.72
C SER A 473 -15.65 25.08 -9.63
N LEU A 474 -16.07 25.83 -8.62
CA LEU A 474 -15.59 27.18 -8.34
C LEU A 474 -14.06 27.22 -8.15
N LEU A 475 -13.53 26.34 -7.32
CA LEU A 475 -12.08 26.24 -7.08
C LEU A 475 -11.32 25.83 -8.35
N LYS A 476 -11.84 24.88 -9.12
CA LYS A 476 -11.25 24.46 -10.40
C LYS A 476 -11.15 25.62 -11.37
N GLN A 477 -12.20 26.43 -11.49
CA GLN A 477 -12.21 27.62 -12.35
C GLN A 477 -11.20 28.68 -11.88
N LYS A 478 -11.22 29.03 -10.57
CA LYS A 478 -10.40 30.12 -10.02
C LYS A 478 -8.92 29.78 -9.86
N LEU A 479 -8.58 28.49 -9.74
CA LEU A 479 -7.20 27.99 -9.62
C LEU A 479 -6.59 27.48 -10.95
N ASN A 480 -7.27 27.68 -12.07
CA ASN A 480 -6.73 27.46 -13.40
C ASN A 480 -5.73 28.56 -13.77
N ILE A 481 -4.60 28.58 -13.10
CA ILE A 481 -3.55 29.61 -13.23
C ILE A 481 -2.18 28.97 -13.44
N SER A 482 -1.32 29.67 -14.21
CA SER A 482 0.03 29.17 -14.54
C SER A 482 0.84 28.88 -13.27
N GLY A 483 1.43 27.68 -13.20
CA GLY A 483 2.26 27.22 -12.08
C GLY A 483 1.47 26.53 -10.97
N VAL A 484 0.16 26.42 -11.09
CA VAL A 484 -0.72 25.67 -10.17
C VAL A 484 -1.34 24.49 -10.91
N ARG A 485 -1.32 23.33 -10.26
CA ARG A 485 -2.02 22.11 -10.72
C ARG A 485 -3.08 21.76 -9.69
N PHE A 486 -4.35 21.88 -10.09
CA PHE A 486 -5.49 21.58 -9.25
C PHE A 486 -5.91 20.12 -9.40
N LYS A 487 -6.13 19.44 -8.28
CA LYS A 487 -6.69 18.10 -8.16
C LYS A 487 -7.78 18.10 -7.10
N TRP A 488 -8.73 17.21 -7.24
CA TRP A 488 -9.81 17.05 -6.26
C TRP A 488 -10.21 15.59 -6.10
N GLN A 489 -10.80 15.26 -4.96
CA GLN A 489 -11.50 14.00 -4.75
C GLN A 489 -12.89 14.11 -5.38
N ASN A 490 -13.36 13.05 -6.04
CA ASN A 490 -14.72 13.03 -6.62
C ASN A 490 -15.75 13.16 -5.49
N PRO A 491 -16.66 14.16 -5.53
CA PRO A 491 -17.70 14.34 -4.52
C PRO A 491 -18.62 13.13 -4.32
N GLU A 492 -18.88 12.36 -5.38
CA GLU A 492 -19.67 11.14 -5.31
C GLU A 492 -18.97 10.04 -4.47
N VAL A 493 -17.66 9.93 -4.60
CA VAL A 493 -16.83 9.06 -3.75
C VAL A 493 -16.92 9.50 -2.29
N SER A 494 -16.85 10.81 -2.04
CA SER A 494 -16.96 11.37 -0.69
C SER A 494 -18.34 11.16 -0.06
N LEU A 495 -19.40 11.17 -0.86
CA LEU A 495 -20.76 10.86 -0.41
C LEU A 495 -20.86 9.39 0.06
N VAL A 496 -20.38 8.45 -0.75
CA VAL A 496 -20.38 7.01 -0.42
C VAL A 496 -19.48 6.74 0.78
N GLU A 497 -18.32 7.39 0.89
CA GLU A 497 -17.45 7.28 2.05
C GLU A 497 -18.15 7.79 3.32
N GLY A 498 -18.85 8.92 3.25
CA GLY A 498 -19.61 9.48 4.37
C GLY A 498 -20.78 8.57 4.81
N LEU A 499 -21.46 7.93 3.85
CA LEU A 499 -22.49 6.93 4.12
C LEU A 499 -21.93 5.78 4.97
N TRP A 500 -20.80 5.21 4.60
CA TRP A 500 -20.17 4.10 5.33
C TRP A 500 -19.61 4.55 6.68
N ALA A 501 -18.93 5.67 6.74
CA ALA A 501 -18.32 6.16 7.97
C ALA A 501 -19.37 6.43 9.07
N ARG A 502 -20.58 6.84 8.68
CA ARG A 502 -21.66 7.25 9.60
C ARG A 502 -22.83 6.27 9.65
N GLY A 503 -22.73 5.16 8.93
CA GLY A 503 -23.76 4.18 8.73
C GLY A 503 -24.07 3.31 9.95
N ASP A 504 -25.15 2.60 9.87
CA ASP A 504 -25.60 1.62 10.85
C ASP A 504 -25.71 0.21 10.23
N ARG A 505 -26.16 -0.77 11.00
CA ARG A 505 -26.18 -2.19 10.59
C ARG A 505 -27.08 -2.48 9.39
N ARG A 506 -28.09 -1.65 9.12
CA ARG A 506 -28.97 -1.80 7.94
C ARG A 506 -28.18 -1.70 6.62
N LEU A 507 -27.07 -0.96 6.61
CA LEU A 507 -26.25 -0.81 5.42
C LEU A 507 -25.55 -2.10 4.99
N GLY A 508 -25.51 -3.14 5.83
CA GLY A 508 -25.00 -4.45 5.43
C GLY A 508 -25.74 -5.04 4.23
N ARG A 509 -27.08 -4.86 4.14
CA ARG A 509 -27.84 -5.29 2.97
C ARG A 509 -27.50 -4.49 1.73
N LEU A 510 -27.39 -3.18 1.86
CA LEU A 510 -26.95 -2.32 0.76
C LEU A 510 -25.58 -2.77 0.20
N LEU A 511 -24.66 -3.16 1.08
CA LEU A 511 -23.33 -3.63 0.67
C LEU A 511 -23.41 -4.91 -0.17
N VAL A 512 -24.26 -5.86 0.24
CA VAL A 512 -24.50 -7.09 -0.52
C VAL A 512 -25.08 -6.78 -1.90
N THR A 513 -26.08 -5.91 -1.97
CA THR A 513 -26.73 -5.51 -3.22
C THR A 513 -25.75 -4.78 -4.16
N ALA A 514 -24.97 -3.83 -3.63
CA ALA A 514 -23.93 -3.13 -4.41
C ALA A 514 -22.86 -4.09 -4.94
N CYS A 515 -22.40 -5.03 -4.13
CA CYS A 515 -21.45 -6.05 -4.55
C CYS A 515 -22.02 -6.94 -5.68
N LYS A 516 -23.27 -7.40 -5.57
CA LYS A 516 -23.95 -8.18 -6.60
C LYS A 516 -24.12 -7.41 -7.92
N LYS A 517 -24.33 -6.09 -7.86
CA LYS A 517 -24.35 -5.21 -9.03
C LYS A 517 -22.97 -4.94 -9.64
N GLY A 518 -21.89 -5.35 -8.96
CA GLY A 518 -20.50 -5.25 -9.44
C GLY A 518 -19.75 -4.04 -8.94
N CYS A 519 -20.20 -3.37 -7.87
CA CYS A 519 -19.40 -2.38 -7.16
C CYS A 519 -18.19 -3.06 -6.54
N ARG A 520 -17.00 -2.56 -6.84
CA ARG A 520 -15.72 -3.03 -6.31
C ARG A 520 -14.63 -2.00 -6.60
N PHE A 521 -13.59 -1.98 -5.77
CA PHE A 521 -12.51 -1.01 -5.87
C PHE A 521 -13.01 0.45 -5.88
N ASP A 522 -13.99 0.76 -5.01
CA ASP A 522 -14.65 2.07 -4.99
C ASP A 522 -13.70 3.23 -4.61
N GLY A 523 -12.55 2.93 -4.02
CA GLY A 523 -11.46 3.89 -3.81
C GLY A 523 -10.67 4.25 -5.08
N TRP A 524 -10.88 3.54 -6.20
CA TRP A 524 -10.16 3.75 -7.46
C TRP A 524 -11.02 4.50 -8.45
N SER A 525 -10.57 5.67 -8.90
CA SER A 525 -11.34 6.57 -9.76
C SER A 525 -11.74 5.98 -11.11
N ASP A 526 -11.00 5.02 -11.63
CA ASP A 526 -11.26 4.28 -12.88
C ASP A 526 -12.20 3.08 -12.68
N GLN A 527 -12.39 2.63 -11.44
CA GLN A 527 -13.26 1.50 -11.09
C GLN A 527 -14.59 1.94 -10.47
N PHE A 528 -14.61 3.10 -9.82
CA PHE A 528 -15.80 3.64 -9.15
C PHE A 528 -16.93 3.93 -10.12
N LYS A 529 -18.10 3.34 -9.88
CA LYS A 529 -19.29 3.45 -10.74
C LYS A 529 -20.50 3.95 -9.95
N TYR A 530 -20.62 5.26 -9.79
CA TYR A 530 -21.67 5.88 -8.96
C TYR A 530 -23.09 5.43 -9.34
N ARG A 531 -23.39 5.22 -10.64
CA ARG A 531 -24.70 4.73 -11.08
C ARG A 531 -25.12 3.39 -10.50
N LEU A 532 -24.15 2.51 -10.19
CA LEU A 532 -24.45 1.24 -9.53
C LEU A 532 -24.82 1.46 -8.06
N TRP A 533 -24.22 2.45 -7.43
CA TRP A 533 -24.56 2.88 -6.07
C TRP A 533 -25.96 3.49 -6.02
N GLU A 534 -26.31 4.41 -6.94
CA GLU A 534 -27.67 4.98 -7.06
C GLU A 534 -28.71 3.89 -7.24
N ALA A 535 -28.47 2.91 -8.12
CA ALA A 535 -29.36 1.76 -8.30
C ALA A 535 -29.49 0.89 -7.04
N SER A 536 -28.42 0.78 -6.25
CA SER A 536 -28.43 0.04 -4.99
C SER A 536 -29.17 0.78 -3.88
N PHE A 537 -29.04 2.12 -3.81
CA PHE A 537 -29.80 2.96 -2.87
C PHE A 537 -31.30 2.85 -3.10
N LEU A 538 -31.71 2.88 -4.38
CA LEU A 538 -33.13 2.73 -4.76
C LEU A 538 -33.68 1.34 -4.43
N GLU A 539 -32.92 0.27 -4.72
CA GLU A 539 -33.35 -1.10 -4.48
C GLU A 539 -33.53 -1.43 -2.98
N GLU A 540 -32.63 -0.89 -2.15
CA GLU A 540 -32.64 -1.12 -0.70
C GLU A 540 -33.39 -0.04 0.09
N ASP A 541 -34.05 0.90 -0.60
CA ASP A 541 -34.77 2.05 0.00
C ASP A 541 -33.92 2.81 1.03
N VAL A 542 -32.64 3.07 0.68
CA VAL A 542 -31.71 3.75 1.57
C VAL A 542 -31.77 5.26 1.38
N ASN A 543 -32.23 5.96 2.42
CA ASN A 543 -32.12 7.42 2.48
C ASN A 543 -30.66 7.81 2.83
N VAL A 544 -29.86 8.18 1.81
CA VAL A 544 -28.45 8.57 1.96
C VAL A 544 -28.31 9.81 2.85
N ASP A 545 -29.24 10.78 2.76
CA ASP A 545 -29.20 12.02 3.51
C ASP A 545 -29.38 11.78 5.01
N PHE A 546 -30.13 10.75 5.40
CA PHE A 546 -30.25 10.35 6.81
C PHE A 546 -28.89 10.07 7.46
N TYR A 547 -27.96 9.53 6.71
CA TYR A 547 -26.61 9.20 7.21
C TYR A 547 -25.61 10.34 7.01
N THR A 548 -25.69 11.09 5.90
CA THR A 548 -24.65 12.01 5.45
C THR A 548 -24.96 13.48 5.79
N THR A 549 -26.00 14.06 5.21
CA THR A 549 -26.27 15.50 5.24
C THR A 549 -27.11 15.95 6.44
N ARG A 550 -27.69 15.00 7.19
CA ARG A 550 -28.44 15.31 8.39
C ARG A 550 -27.52 15.68 9.56
N ALA A 551 -27.79 16.80 10.23
CA ALA A 551 -27.24 17.10 11.53
C ALA A 551 -27.79 16.13 12.59
N ARG A 552 -26.97 15.69 13.51
CA ARG A 552 -27.33 14.81 14.61
C ARG A 552 -27.35 15.58 15.93
N ASP A 553 -28.31 15.30 16.77
CA ASP A 553 -28.31 15.83 18.13
C ASP A 553 -27.25 15.11 18.98
N ALA A 554 -26.62 15.82 19.91
CA ALA A 554 -25.65 15.22 20.81
C ALA A 554 -26.28 14.15 21.75
N ALA A 555 -27.58 14.23 22.01
CA ALA A 555 -28.33 13.22 22.77
C ALA A 555 -28.81 12.02 21.91
N GLU A 556 -28.72 12.12 20.59
CA GLU A 556 -29.05 11.03 19.67
C GLU A 556 -28.13 9.84 19.88
N PRO A 557 -28.63 8.60 19.93
CA PRO A 557 -27.79 7.41 19.96
C PRO A 557 -27.05 7.25 18.62
N LEU A 558 -25.75 7.07 18.70
CA LEU A 558 -24.91 6.88 17.53
C LEU A 558 -24.65 5.38 17.30
N PRO A 559 -24.50 4.93 16.04
CA PRO A 559 -24.25 3.51 15.73
C PRO A 559 -23.04 2.91 16.45
N TRP A 560 -22.08 3.74 16.82
CA TRP A 560 -20.81 3.34 17.47
C TRP A 560 -20.72 3.62 18.97
N ASP A 561 -21.82 3.97 19.64
CA ASP A 561 -21.79 4.32 21.09
C ASP A 561 -21.33 3.17 22.00
N HIS A 562 -21.46 1.92 21.56
CA HIS A 562 -20.98 0.73 22.27
C HIS A 562 -19.47 0.50 22.11
N ILE A 563 -18.81 1.23 21.21
CA ILE A 563 -17.35 1.19 21.01
C ILE A 563 -16.71 2.31 21.83
N ASP A 564 -15.89 1.93 22.78
CA ASP A 564 -15.20 2.86 23.66
C ASP A 564 -13.76 3.10 23.18
N THR A 565 -13.54 4.24 22.52
CA THR A 565 -12.19 4.68 22.13
C THR A 565 -11.43 5.34 23.29
N MET A 566 -11.97 5.34 24.48
CA MET A 566 -11.47 6.01 25.70
C MET A 566 -11.55 7.54 25.63
N VAL A 567 -11.92 8.15 24.51
CA VAL A 567 -12.19 9.58 24.41
C VAL A 567 -13.61 9.84 24.85
N THR A 568 -13.79 10.66 25.90
CA THR A 568 -15.10 10.89 26.48
C THR A 568 -15.99 11.74 25.58
N LYS A 569 -17.31 11.53 25.69
CA LYS A 569 -18.31 12.30 24.94
C LYS A 569 -18.29 13.78 25.35
N GLU A 570 -18.11 14.05 26.63
CA GLU A 570 -18.03 15.38 27.20
C GLU A 570 -16.84 16.18 26.62
N TYR A 571 -15.69 15.52 26.46
CA TYR A 571 -14.54 16.14 25.80
C TYR A 571 -14.84 16.49 24.33
N LEU A 572 -15.48 15.59 23.59
CA LEU A 572 -15.82 15.83 22.18
C LEU A 572 -16.82 16.98 22.02
N ILE A 573 -17.81 17.09 22.93
CA ILE A 573 -18.79 18.20 22.97
C ILE A 573 -18.07 19.50 23.31
N GLY A 574 -17.24 19.51 24.35
CA GLY A 574 -16.49 20.70 24.76
C GLY A 574 -15.53 21.19 23.65
N GLU A 575 -14.94 20.27 22.87
CA GLU A 575 -14.12 20.65 21.71
C GLU A 575 -14.97 21.25 20.57
N TRP A 576 -16.20 20.80 20.38
CA TRP A 576 -17.11 21.45 19.43
C TRP A 576 -17.51 22.87 19.89
N GLU A 577 -17.78 23.07 21.17
CA GLU A 577 -18.08 24.39 21.73
C GLU A 577 -16.90 25.35 21.58
N ARG A 578 -15.67 24.89 21.84
CA ARG A 578 -14.45 25.64 21.56
C ARG A 578 -14.27 25.97 20.09
N ALA A 579 -14.61 25.01 19.19
CA ALA A 579 -14.55 25.22 17.75
C ALA A 579 -15.42 26.41 17.32
N VAL A 580 -16.66 26.46 17.80
CA VAL A 580 -17.61 27.55 17.49
C VAL A 580 -17.08 28.90 17.95
N LYS A 581 -16.40 28.94 19.12
CA LYS A 581 -15.79 30.14 19.66
C LYS A 581 -14.43 30.50 19.02
N GLY A 582 -13.87 29.62 18.17
CA GLY A 582 -12.51 29.78 17.62
C GLY A 582 -11.40 29.61 18.64
N GLU A 583 -11.68 29.01 19.80
CA GLU A 583 -10.73 28.83 20.89
C GLU A 583 -9.77 27.66 20.61
N PRO A 584 -8.44 27.84 20.71
CA PRO A 584 -7.49 26.78 20.47
C PRO A 584 -7.42 25.79 21.63
N THR A 585 -7.18 24.53 21.32
CA THR A 585 -6.82 23.48 22.27
C THR A 585 -5.31 23.22 22.19
N LYS A 586 -4.62 23.33 23.31
CA LYS A 586 -3.17 23.13 23.38
C LYS A 586 -2.80 21.65 23.23
N ASP A 587 -1.57 21.39 22.80
CA ASP A 587 -1.00 20.04 22.75
C ASP A 587 -0.65 19.58 24.16
N CYS A 588 -1.33 18.56 24.68
CA CYS A 588 -1.13 18.05 26.03
C CYS A 588 0.23 17.34 26.25
N ARG A 589 1.02 17.14 25.19
CA ARG A 589 2.39 16.64 25.30
C ARG A 589 3.35 17.65 25.97
N ASN A 590 3.11 18.92 25.72
CA ASN A 590 3.96 20.03 26.17
C ASN A 590 3.24 20.96 27.15
N GLY A 591 2.10 20.55 27.71
CA GLY A 591 1.27 21.37 28.57
C GLY A 591 0.37 20.55 29.48
N ASP A 592 -0.64 21.21 30.02
CA ASP A 592 -1.62 20.60 30.92
C ASP A 592 -2.47 19.55 30.17
N CYS A 593 -2.93 18.55 30.91
CA CYS A 593 -3.82 17.53 30.38
C CYS A 593 -5.16 18.13 29.95
N ASN A 594 -5.58 17.83 28.70
CA ASN A 594 -6.86 18.29 28.15
C ASN A 594 -8.08 17.48 28.63
N GLN A 595 -7.90 16.57 29.58
CA GLN A 595 -8.96 15.75 30.19
C GLN A 595 -9.81 14.97 29.17
N CYS A 596 -9.19 14.46 28.12
CA CYS A 596 -9.90 13.72 27.08
C CYS A 596 -10.38 12.32 27.49
N GLY A 597 -10.02 11.83 28.69
CA GLY A 597 -10.40 10.53 29.25
C GLY A 597 -9.47 9.38 28.93
N VAL A 598 -8.55 9.51 27.96
CA VAL A 598 -7.76 8.39 27.45
C VAL A 598 -6.68 7.92 28.41
N CYS A 599 -6.03 8.84 29.15
CA CYS A 599 -4.89 8.53 30.00
C CYS A 599 -5.32 8.25 31.43
N ASP A 600 -4.94 7.07 31.96
CA ASP A 600 -5.01 6.76 33.39
C ASP A 600 -3.70 7.12 34.12
N PHE A 601 -2.66 7.55 33.38
CA PHE A 601 -1.30 7.86 33.81
C PHE A 601 -0.55 6.71 34.51
N GLN A 602 -1.11 5.51 34.50
CA GLN A 602 -0.49 4.29 35.00
C GLN A 602 -0.14 3.36 33.83
N THR A 603 -1.16 2.77 33.20
CA THR A 603 -1.03 1.81 32.11
C THR A 603 -1.10 2.48 30.73
N VAL A 604 -1.94 3.48 30.60
CA VAL A 604 -2.12 4.26 29.37
C VAL A 604 -1.73 5.72 29.63
N LYS A 605 -0.56 6.10 29.14
CA LYS A 605 -0.02 7.45 29.30
C LYS A 605 0.76 7.88 28.06
N PRO A 606 0.97 9.18 27.85
CA PRO A 606 1.90 9.65 26.84
C PRO A 606 3.30 9.11 27.13
N PHE A 607 3.92 8.57 26.12
CA PHE A 607 5.33 8.16 26.20
C PHE A 607 6.13 9.00 25.20
N VAL A 608 6.90 9.93 25.74
CA VAL A 608 7.71 10.89 24.99
C VAL A 608 9.15 10.73 25.46
N ASN A 609 10.08 10.61 24.54
CA ASN A 609 11.49 10.46 24.90
C ASN A 609 12.06 11.77 25.43
N ALA A 610 12.34 11.82 26.75
CA ALA A 610 12.93 12.98 27.39
C ALA A 610 14.43 13.11 27.12
N ASP A 611 15.15 11.99 27.01
CA ASP A 611 16.58 11.93 26.80
C ASP A 611 16.95 11.67 25.35
N CYS A 612 16.88 12.72 24.53
CA CYS A 612 17.44 12.70 23.18
C CYS A 612 18.98 12.87 23.17
N LYS A 613 19.64 12.78 24.31
CA LYS A 613 21.10 12.77 24.44
C LYS A 613 21.67 11.38 24.12
N GLY A 614 21.18 10.80 23.04
CA GLY A 614 21.77 9.59 22.48
C GLY A 614 23.13 9.91 21.88
N GLN A 615 24.06 9.05 22.15
CA GLN A 615 25.42 8.92 21.63
C GLN A 615 25.74 9.87 20.50
N SER A 616 26.61 10.84 20.80
CA SER A 616 27.24 11.66 19.75
C SER A 616 27.72 10.72 18.62
N PRO A 617 27.52 11.07 17.35
CA PRO A 617 27.91 10.21 16.21
C PRO A 617 29.38 9.82 16.17
N ASN A 618 30.18 10.31 17.13
CA ASN A 618 31.62 10.07 17.21
C ASN A 618 32.04 8.60 17.43
N ASN A 619 31.12 7.71 17.83
CA ASN A 619 31.41 6.27 17.95
C ASN A 619 31.03 5.45 16.72
N LEU A 620 30.37 6.07 15.72
CA LEU A 620 30.07 5.45 14.44
C LEU A 620 31.17 5.82 13.43
N VAL A 621 32.37 5.29 13.64
CA VAL A 621 33.48 5.46 12.70
C VAL A 621 33.16 4.66 11.43
N THR A 622 32.56 5.31 10.46
CA THR A 622 32.54 4.79 9.10
C THR A 622 33.90 5.12 8.47
N THR A 623 34.77 4.12 8.36
CA THR A 623 36.01 4.23 7.58
C THR A 623 35.62 4.47 6.11
N HIS A 624 35.60 5.73 5.69
CA HIS A 624 35.55 6.08 4.30
C HIS A 624 36.89 5.68 3.66
N GLN A 625 36.95 4.52 3.04
CA GLN A 625 38.01 4.25 2.07
C GLN A 625 37.79 5.16 0.85
N PRO A 626 38.85 5.82 0.35
CA PRO A 626 38.74 6.58 -0.88
C PRO A 626 38.27 5.64 -1.99
N ALA A 627 37.35 6.14 -2.82
CA ALA A 627 36.80 5.39 -3.93
C ALA A 627 37.93 4.85 -4.82
N GLY A 628 38.09 3.53 -4.87
CA GLY A 628 39.03 2.86 -5.76
C GLY A 628 38.74 3.11 -7.24
N GLU A 629 39.60 2.67 -8.12
CA GLU A 629 39.32 2.67 -9.54
C GLU A 629 38.14 1.73 -9.86
N TYR A 630 37.20 2.20 -10.69
CA TYR A 630 36.04 1.41 -11.10
C TYR A 630 36.32 0.68 -12.43
N GLY A 631 35.87 -0.59 -12.48
CA GLY A 631 35.84 -1.41 -13.68
C GLY A 631 34.40 -1.70 -14.10
N LYS A 632 34.20 -2.04 -15.37
CA LYS A 632 32.92 -2.49 -15.90
C LYS A 632 32.96 -4.03 -16.04
N LEU A 633 31.96 -4.69 -15.48
CA LEU A 633 31.80 -6.15 -15.52
C LEU A 633 30.62 -6.51 -16.43
N LYS A 634 30.77 -7.58 -17.19
CA LYS A 634 29.70 -8.29 -17.90
C LYS A 634 29.25 -9.47 -17.05
N ILE A 635 27.97 -9.51 -16.68
CA ILE A 635 27.39 -10.52 -15.81
C ILE A 635 26.30 -11.24 -16.59
N SER A 636 26.42 -12.56 -16.71
CA SER A 636 25.43 -13.40 -17.34
C SER A 636 24.58 -14.09 -16.29
N PHE A 637 23.27 -14.19 -16.53
CA PHE A 637 22.32 -14.81 -15.61
C PHE A 637 21.22 -15.56 -16.36
N SER A 638 20.61 -16.55 -15.69
CA SER A 638 19.41 -17.24 -16.18
C SER A 638 18.14 -16.69 -15.54
N LYS A 639 17.02 -16.80 -16.26
CA LYS A 639 15.68 -16.42 -15.83
C LYS A 639 14.72 -17.56 -16.13
N GLN A 640 14.37 -18.37 -15.13
CA GLN A 640 13.64 -19.63 -15.31
C GLN A 640 12.51 -19.78 -14.27
N GLY A 641 11.63 -20.74 -14.46
CA GLY A 641 10.54 -21.05 -13.55
C GLY A 641 9.63 -19.84 -13.31
N MET A 642 9.32 -19.55 -12.05
CA MET A 642 8.44 -18.42 -11.68
C MET A 642 9.06 -17.05 -11.99
N ALA A 643 10.38 -16.96 -12.11
CA ALA A 643 11.04 -15.71 -12.47
C ALA A 643 10.68 -15.22 -13.88
N LYS A 644 10.17 -16.09 -14.78
CA LYS A 644 9.66 -15.68 -16.11
C LYS A 644 8.61 -14.58 -16.01
N TYR A 645 7.89 -14.49 -14.89
CA TYR A 645 6.84 -13.51 -14.66
C TYR A 645 7.33 -12.16 -14.17
N PHE A 646 8.61 -11.99 -13.88
CA PHE A 646 9.16 -10.66 -13.57
C PHE A 646 9.23 -9.80 -14.82
N GLY A 647 8.60 -8.61 -14.74
CA GLY A 647 8.80 -7.57 -15.74
C GLY A 647 10.21 -6.95 -15.66
N HIS A 648 10.62 -6.28 -16.72
CA HIS A 648 11.97 -5.70 -16.78
C HIS A 648 12.26 -4.74 -15.62
N LEU A 649 11.34 -3.84 -15.29
CA LEU A 649 11.52 -2.87 -14.20
C LEU A 649 11.54 -3.55 -12.81
N GLU A 650 10.84 -4.64 -12.65
CA GLU A 650 10.87 -5.46 -11.45
C GLU A 650 12.22 -6.17 -11.31
N MET A 651 12.72 -6.77 -12.40
CA MET A 651 14.07 -7.35 -12.41
C MET A 651 15.15 -6.35 -12.06
N VAL A 652 15.11 -5.14 -12.66
CA VAL A 652 16.08 -4.08 -12.32
C VAL A 652 16.08 -3.82 -10.81
N LYS A 653 14.91 -3.73 -10.17
CA LYS A 653 14.81 -3.52 -8.73
C LYS A 653 15.30 -4.70 -7.92
N ILE A 654 14.96 -5.92 -8.33
CA ILE A 654 15.42 -7.15 -7.68
C ILE A 654 16.96 -7.16 -7.65
N PHE A 655 17.60 -6.90 -8.79
CA PHE A 655 19.07 -6.85 -8.87
C PHE A 655 19.66 -5.70 -8.04
N LEU A 656 19.09 -4.50 -8.10
CA LEU A 656 19.57 -3.36 -7.31
C LEU A 656 19.52 -3.65 -5.80
N ARG A 657 18.44 -4.29 -5.33
CA ARG A 657 18.31 -4.71 -3.93
C ARG A 657 19.26 -5.86 -3.57
N ALA A 658 19.42 -6.83 -4.46
CA ALA A 658 20.37 -7.93 -4.27
C ALA A 658 21.82 -7.40 -4.16
N ILE A 659 22.21 -6.47 -5.04
CA ILE A 659 23.53 -5.81 -5.01
C ILE A 659 23.75 -5.10 -3.65
N ARG A 660 22.74 -4.45 -3.10
CA ARG A 660 22.84 -3.77 -1.79
C ARG A 660 22.92 -4.75 -0.63
N ARG A 661 22.10 -5.82 -0.62
CA ARG A 661 22.18 -6.87 0.41
C ARG A 661 23.50 -7.62 0.35
N ALA A 662 24.04 -7.81 -0.85
CA ALA A 662 25.34 -8.44 -1.07
C ALA A 662 26.53 -7.51 -0.75
N GLU A 663 26.24 -6.23 -0.39
CA GLU A 663 27.25 -5.21 -0.08
C GLU A 663 28.32 -5.07 -1.18
N ILE A 664 27.91 -5.16 -2.45
CA ILE A 664 28.81 -4.99 -3.59
C ILE A 664 29.03 -3.48 -3.81
N PRO A 665 30.26 -2.97 -3.70
CA PRO A 665 30.59 -1.58 -3.94
C PRO A 665 30.46 -1.24 -5.43
N VAL A 666 29.50 -0.39 -5.75
CA VAL A 666 29.13 -0.02 -7.10
C VAL A 666 29.35 1.46 -7.38
N LYS A 667 29.65 1.78 -8.62
CA LYS A 667 29.71 3.16 -9.08
C LYS A 667 28.29 3.71 -9.24
N TYR A 668 28.07 4.94 -8.76
CA TYR A 668 26.80 5.65 -8.92
C TYR A 668 26.87 6.69 -10.03
N SER A 669 25.74 6.97 -10.66
CA SER A 669 25.59 8.03 -11.64
C SER A 669 25.80 9.41 -11.00
N LYS A 670 26.28 10.38 -11.81
CA LYS A 670 26.40 11.79 -11.42
C LYS A 670 25.07 12.48 -11.68
N GLY A 671 24.24 12.73 -10.68
CA GLY A 671 22.95 13.40 -10.87
C GLY A 671 22.22 13.62 -9.55
N PHE A 672 21.06 14.28 -9.63
CA PHE A 672 20.20 14.56 -8.46
C PHE A 672 19.58 13.30 -7.82
N HIS A 673 19.56 12.20 -8.56
CA HIS A 673 19.11 10.88 -8.11
C HIS A 673 20.14 9.84 -8.48
N PRO A 674 21.27 9.76 -7.74
CA PRO A 674 22.32 8.81 -8.03
C PRO A 674 21.78 7.38 -8.01
N LYS A 675 21.98 6.65 -9.11
CA LYS A 675 21.63 5.23 -9.22
C LYS A 675 22.89 4.42 -9.47
N PRO A 676 22.97 3.17 -9.00
CA PRO A 676 24.02 2.26 -9.42
C PRO A 676 24.12 2.18 -10.94
N ASN A 677 25.36 2.20 -11.46
CA ASN A 677 25.60 2.08 -12.90
C ASN A 677 25.42 0.62 -13.32
N ILE A 678 24.15 0.25 -13.55
CA ILE A 678 23.72 -1.03 -14.08
C ILE A 678 23.01 -0.80 -15.41
N SER A 679 23.27 -1.64 -16.40
CA SER A 679 22.59 -1.62 -17.70
C SER A 679 22.34 -3.02 -18.19
N PHE A 680 21.08 -3.34 -18.47
CA PHE A 680 20.67 -4.60 -19.06
C PHE A 680 20.74 -4.53 -20.59
N GLU A 681 20.94 -5.66 -21.24
CA GLU A 681 20.70 -5.80 -22.67
C GLU A 681 19.21 -5.75 -22.98
N ASP A 682 18.77 -6.21 -24.13
CA ASP A 682 17.37 -6.10 -24.54
C ASP A 682 16.43 -6.76 -23.53
N PRO A 683 15.33 -6.09 -23.10
CA PRO A 683 14.42 -6.64 -22.11
C PRO A 683 13.63 -7.82 -22.65
N LEU A 684 13.65 -8.93 -21.91
CA LEU A 684 12.83 -10.12 -22.20
C LEU A 684 11.36 -9.85 -21.82
N PRO A 685 10.39 -10.19 -22.68
CA PRO A 685 8.98 -10.13 -22.36
C PRO A 685 8.60 -10.97 -21.12
N VAL A 686 7.53 -10.57 -20.43
CA VAL A 686 6.94 -11.36 -19.32
C VAL A 686 6.41 -12.69 -19.88
N GLY A 687 6.59 -13.76 -19.15
CA GLY A 687 6.20 -15.11 -19.54
C GLY A 687 7.27 -15.91 -20.27
N LEU A 688 8.39 -15.28 -20.70
CA LEU A 688 9.50 -15.95 -21.34
C LEU A 688 10.60 -16.33 -20.35
N GLU A 689 11.09 -17.54 -20.47
CA GLU A 689 12.30 -18.00 -19.80
C GLU A 689 13.54 -17.68 -20.64
N SER A 690 14.69 -17.59 -19.99
CA SER A 690 15.98 -17.47 -20.67
C SER A 690 17.06 -18.26 -19.94
N LEU A 691 17.85 -19.01 -20.71
CA LEU A 691 19.03 -19.70 -20.18
C LEU A 691 20.19 -18.73 -19.95
N MET A 692 20.26 -17.63 -20.72
CA MET A 692 21.34 -16.65 -20.59
C MET A 692 20.88 -15.26 -20.99
N GLU A 693 20.80 -14.38 -19.98
CA GLU A 693 20.63 -12.93 -20.13
C GLU A 693 21.90 -12.21 -19.68
N THR A 694 22.05 -10.95 -20.04
CA THR A 694 23.25 -10.17 -19.70
C THR A 694 22.91 -8.80 -19.13
N PHE A 695 23.64 -8.41 -18.10
CA PHE A 695 23.73 -7.03 -17.68
C PHE A 695 25.16 -6.59 -17.39
N TYR A 696 25.38 -5.29 -17.40
CA TYR A 696 26.68 -4.68 -17.11
C TYR A 696 26.59 -3.93 -15.78
N LEU A 697 27.60 -4.11 -14.93
CA LEU A 697 27.71 -3.46 -13.63
C LEU A 697 29.07 -2.77 -13.53
N SER A 698 29.09 -1.53 -13.03
CA SER A 698 30.34 -0.85 -12.70
C SER A 698 30.63 -1.01 -11.21
N THR A 699 31.72 -1.72 -10.88
CA THR A 699 32.19 -2.00 -9.51
C THR A 699 33.59 -1.49 -9.29
N GLU A 700 34.07 -1.48 -8.06
CA GLU A 700 35.48 -1.29 -7.77
C GLU A 700 36.32 -2.39 -8.42
N LYS A 701 37.51 -2.03 -8.96
CA LYS A 701 38.35 -2.97 -9.71
C LYS A 701 38.92 -4.12 -8.87
N ASN A 702 39.02 -3.96 -7.55
CA ASN A 702 39.64 -4.92 -6.64
C ASN A 702 38.72 -6.08 -6.22
N ILE A 703 37.48 -6.15 -6.72
CA ILE A 703 36.57 -7.22 -6.37
C ILE A 703 36.76 -8.36 -7.36
N GLU A 704 36.96 -9.56 -6.83
CA GLU A 704 36.99 -10.77 -7.63
C GLU A 704 35.62 -11.07 -8.24
N PRO A 705 35.56 -11.35 -9.55
CA PRO A 705 34.29 -11.71 -10.21
C PRO A 705 33.58 -12.91 -9.59
N ALA A 706 34.33 -13.93 -9.11
CA ALA A 706 33.77 -15.11 -8.45
C ALA A 706 32.99 -14.77 -7.17
N LEU A 707 33.52 -13.84 -6.37
CA LEU A 707 32.87 -13.36 -5.16
C LEU A 707 31.53 -12.64 -5.44
N ILE A 708 31.48 -11.91 -6.57
CA ILE A 708 30.22 -11.27 -7.02
C ILE A 708 29.17 -12.31 -7.38
N VAL A 709 29.57 -13.37 -8.10
CA VAL A 709 28.66 -14.47 -8.44
C VAL A 709 28.10 -15.14 -7.18
N GLU A 710 28.96 -15.50 -6.24
CA GLU A 710 28.58 -16.13 -4.98
C GLU A 710 27.62 -15.24 -4.18
N ARG A 711 28.01 -13.98 -3.94
CA ARG A 711 27.21 -13.04 -3.12
C ARG A 711 25.86 -12.75 -3.74
N LEU A 712 25.79 -12.51 -5.06
CA LEU A 712 24.51 -12.23 -5.71
C LEU A 712 23.57 -13.42 -5.66
N ASN A 713 24.07 -14.64 -5.91
CA ASN A 713 23.24 -15.84 -5.87
C ASN A 713 22.62 -16.12 -4.49
N LYS A 714 23.27 -15.72 -3.40
CA LYS A 714 22.69 -15.78 -2.04
C LYS A 714 21.52 -14.82 -1.83
N HIS A 715 21.41 -13.77 -2.65
CA HIS A 715 20.43 -12.70 -2.46
C HIS A 715 19.41 -12.57 -3.59
N LEU A 716 19.49 -13.41 -4.61
CA LEU A 716 18.50 -13.45 -5.69
C LEU A 716 17.34 -14.39 -5.34
N PRO A 717 16.13 -14.10 -5.80
CA PRO A 717 15.00 -15.01 -5.65
C PRO A 717 15.17 -16.24 -6.54
N GLU A 718 14.44 -17.30 -6.20
CA GLU A 718 14.36 -18.51 -6.99
C GLU A 718 14.05 -18.22 -8.47
N GLY A 719 14.73 -18.95 -9.37
CA GLY A 719 14.60 -18.79 -10.81
C GLY A 719 15.47 -17.70 -11.44
N LEU A 720 16.16 -16.87 -10.65
CA LEU A 720 17.23 -16.00 -11.12
C LEU A 720 18.56 -16.50 -10.59
N HIS A 721 19.51 -16.79 -11.48
CA HIS A 721 20.81 -17.30 -11.11
C HIS A 721 21.93 -16.67 -11.94
N ILE A 722 22.96 -16.15 -11.27
CA ILE A 722 24.17 -15.64 -11.94
C ILE A 722 25.00 -16.81 -12.39
N LEU A 723 25.26 -16.87 -13.69
CA LEU A 723 26.02 -17.93 -14.33
C LEU A 723 27.51 -17.60 -14.40
N ASN A 724 27.82 -16.34 -14.74
CA ASN A 724 29.19 -15.91 -14.94
C ASN A 724 29.35 -14.40 -14.72
N CYS A 725 30.54 -14.01 -14.29
CA CYS A 725 30.95 -12.61 -14.16
C CYS A 725 32.38 -12.44 -14.74
N ARG A 726 32.59 -11.50 -15.65
CA ARG A 726 33.88 -11.23 -16.25
C ARG A 726 34.08 -9.76 -16.57
N PRO A 727 35.29 -9.26 -16.65
CA PRO A 727 35.55 -7.89 -17.12
C PRO A 727 34.94 -7.66 -18.52
N ALA A 728 34.28 -6.51 -18.68
CA ALA A 728 33.73 -6.15 -19.98
C ALA A 728 34.90 -5.68 -20.90
N SER A 729 34.94 -6.17 -22.15
CA SER A 729 35.91 -5.72 -23.14
C SER A 729 35.69 -4.25 -23.46
N LYS A 730 36.81 -3.50 -23.74
CA LYS A 730 36.75 -2.08 -24.09
C LYS A 730 36.05 -1.82 -25.43
N ASN A 731 35.97 -2.80 -26.33
CA ASN A 731 35.40 -2.67 -27.67
C ASN A 731 33.90 -3.06 -27.69
N LEU A 732 33.06 -2.23 -27.07
CA LEU A 732 31.60 -2.35 -27.16
C LEU A 732 30.99 -1.86 -28.49
N SER A 733 31.81 -1.35 -29.41
CA SER A 733 31.35 -0.73 -30.65
C SER A 733 31.06 -1.70 -31.82
N GLN A 734 31.45 -2.97 -31.72
CA GLN A 734 31.05 -4.00 -32.67
C GLN A 734 30.06 -4.99 -32.03
N LYS A 735 28.80 -4.60 -31.98
CA LYS A 735 27.71 -5.57 -31.78
C LYS A 735 27.61 -6.42 -33.06
N THR A 736 28.17 -7.60 -33.05
CA THR A 736 27.77 -8.64 -33.98
C THR A 736 26.36 -9.04 -33.57
N PHE A 737 25.39 -8.73 -34.41
CA PHE A 737 23.99 -9.12 -34.18
C PHE A 737 23.80 -10.60 -34.50
N GLU A 738 24.27 -11.47 -33.61
CA GLU A 738 23.99 -12.90 -33.74
C GLU A 738 22.47 -13.14 -33.56
N PRO A 739 21.90 -14.05 -34.36
CA PRO A 739 20.50 -14.43 -34.20
C PRO A 739 20.25 -15.03 -32.82
N VAL A 740 19.15 -14.61 -32.19
CA VAL A 740 18.73 -15.15 -30.90
C VAL A 740 17.85 -16.37 -31.13
N ASN A 741 18.18 -17.45 -30.46
CA ASN A 741 17.48 -18.73 -30.57
C ASN A 741 16.42 -18.90 -29.50
N TYR A 742 15.23 -19.36 -29.91
CA TYR A 742 14.13 -19.64 -28.99
C TYR A 742 13.63 -21.08 -29.22
N SER A 743 13.34 -21.76 -28.13
CA SER A 743 12.54 -23.00 -28.15
C SER A 743 11.13 -22.67 -27.68
N ILE A 744 10.14 -23.02 -28.48
CA ILE A 744 8.72 -22.77 -28.20
C ILE A 744 8.01 -24.11 -28.18
N THR A 745 7.33 -24.43 -27.08
CA THR A 745 6.57 -25.68 -26.93
C THR A 745 5.11 -25.34 -26.65
N LEU A 746 4.21 -25.86 -27.48
CA LEU A 746 2.77 -25.77 -27.27
C LEU A 746 2.30 -26.84 -26.29
N LYS A 747 1.38 -26.51 -25.40
CA LYS A 747 0.89 -27.41 -24.34
C LYS A 747 -0.13 -28.41 -24.89
N ASN A 748 -1.09 -27.94 -25.71
CA ASN A 748 -2.26 -28.71 -26.12
C ASN A 748 -2.43 -28.82 -27.65
N MET A 749 -1.49 -28.32 -28.43
CA MET A 749 -1.58 -28.25 -29.90
C MET A 749 -0.26 -28.66 -30.53
N CYS A 750 -0.30 -28.96 -31.82
CA CYS A 750 0.87 -29.20 -32.66
C CYS A 750 1.01 -28.08 -33.70
N PHE A 751 2.23 -27.81 -34.11
CA PHE A 751 2.50 -26.93 -35.24
C PHE A 751 2.18 -27.62 -36.55
N ASN A 752 1.67 -26.87 -37.52
CA ASN A 752 1.44 -27.42 -38.86
C ASN A 752 2.68 -27.19 -39.73
N GLU A 753 3.27 -28.29 -40.21
CA GLU A 753 4.43 -28.29 -41.12
C GLU A 753 4.17 -27.57 -42.44
N GLU A 754 2.94 -27.62 -42.96
CA GLU A 754 2.57 -26.92 -44.20
C GLU A 754 2.72 -25.39 -44.04
N GLN A 755 2.35 -24.86 -42.89
CA GLN A 755 2.51 -23.44 -42.60
C GLN A 755 3.99 -23.00 -42.53
N ILE A 756 4.86 -23.91 -42.06
CA ILE A 756 6.31 -23.67 -42.05
C ILE A 756 6.83 -23.64 -43.50
N ASN A 757 6.44 -24.65 -44.31
CA ASN A 757 6.85 -24.73 -45.70
C ASN A 757 6.31 -23.55 -46.53
N ASP A 758 5.06 -23.18 -46.33
CA ASP A 758 4.48 -21.98 -46.94
C ASP A 758 5.25 -20.71 -46.58
N PHE A 759 5.54 -20.51 -45.30
CA PHE A 759 6.38 -19.38 -44.85
C PHE A 759 7.78 -19.41 -45.48
N LEU A 760 8.43 -20.58 -45.53
CA LEU A 760 9.79 -20.72 -46.06
C LEU A 760 9.83 -20.43 -47.57
N ASN A 761 8.79 -20.78 -48.34
CA ASN A 761 8.69 -20.58 -49.77
C ASN A 761 8.32 -19.13 -50.17
N ARG A 762 7.79 -18.31 -49.25
CA ARG A 762 7.46 -16.87 -49.54
C ARG A 762 8.73 -16.05 -49.66
N LYS A 763 8.76 -15.12 -50.60
CA LYS A 763 9.84 -14.15 -50.74
C LYS A 763 9.79 -13.06 -49.66
N THR A 764 8.59 -12.66 -49.27
CA THR A 764 8.33 -11.64 -48.23
C THR A 764 7.17 -12.05 -47.36
N PHE A 765 7.16 -11.66 -46.10
CA PHE A 765 6.06 -11.84 -45.17
C PHE A 765 5.89 -10.59 -44.30
N ILE A 766 5.14 -9.64 -44.81
CA ILE A 766 5.03 -8.30 -44.26
C ILE A 766 3.86 -8.19 -43.30
N PHE A 767 4.07 -7.64 -42.11
CA PHE A 767 3.03 -7.26 -41.17
C PHE A 767 3.27 -5.86 -40.57
N SER A 768 2.20 -5.24 -40.10
CA SER A 768 2.23 -3.93 -39.45
C SER A 768 1.98 -4.03 -37.94
N ARG A 769 2.77 -3.31 -37.16
CA ARG A 769 2.67 -3.20 -35.72
C ARG A 769 2.49 -1.74 -35.29
N LEU A 770 1.51 -1.47 -34.42
CA LEU A 770 1.34 -0.15 -33.82
C LEU A 770 2.29 0.00 -32.62
N ASN A 771 3.01 1.10 -32.56
CA ASN A 771 3.79 1.43 -31.37
C ASN A 771 2.87 2.10 -30.30
N ARG A 772 3.41 2.30 -29.07
CA ARG A 772 2.66 2.95 -27.96
C ARG A 772 2.16 4.37 -28.28
N LYS A 773 2.65 5.02 -29.34
CA LYS A 773 2.23 6.34 -29.80
C LYS A 773 1.26 6.28 -30.99
N GLY A 774 0.73 5.09 -31.32
CA GLY A 774 -0.21 4.89 -32.43
C GLY A 774 0.41 4.95 -33.83
N LYS A 775 1.74 5.03 -33.97
CA LYS A 775 2.39 4.98 -35.28
C LYS A 775 2.57 3.53 -35.74
N SER A 776 2.14 3.24 -36.95
CA SER A 776 2.35 1.94 -37.62
C SER A 776 3.81 1.79 -38.03
N LYS A 777 4.34 0.58 -37.81
CA LYS A 777 5.65 0.16 -38.28
C LYS A 777 5.52 -1.14 -39.03
N THR A 778 6.02 -1.17 -40.24
CA THR A 778 6.02 -2.36 -41.11
C THR A 778 7.29 -3.18 -40.89
N ILE A 779 7.15 -4.48 -40.76
CA ILE A 779 8.24 -5.44 -40.54
C ILE A 779 8.06 -6.61 -41.50
N ASP A 780 9.15 -7.05 -42.15
CA ASP A 780 9.16 -8.30 -42.93
C ASP A 780 9.72 -9.45 -42.06
N LEU A 781 8.87 -10.43 -41.74
CA LEU A 781 9.28 -11.59 -40.95
C LEU A 781 10.33 -12.47 -41.69
N LYS A 782 10.39 -12.46 -43.01
CA LYS A 782 11.39 -13.22 -43.78
C LYS A 782 12.80 -12.69 -43.55
N GLU A 783 12.96 -11.38 -43.37
CA GLU A 783 14.27 -10.78 -43.03
C GLU A 783 14.67 -11.10 -41.61
N MET A 784 13.69 -11.20 -40.70
CA MET A 784 13.94 -11.33 -39.25
C MET A 784 14.07 -12.77 -38.79
N VAL A 785 13.42 -13.75 -39.42
CA VAL A 785 13.50 -15.17 -39.09
C VAL A 785 14.63 -15.80 -39.92
N SER A 786 15.77 -16.13 -39.28
CA SER A 786 16.92 -16.72 -39.94
C SER A 786 16.84 -18.24 -40.05
N LYS A 787 16.16 -18.90 -39.08
CA LYS A 787 15.96 -20.35 -39.06
C LYS A 787 14.65 -20.69 -38.37
N LEU A 788 13.95 -21.66 -38.91
CA LEU A 788 12.71 -22.22 -38.37
C LEU A 788 12.73 -23.73 -38.55
N THR A 789 12.66 -24.51 -37.48
CA THR A 789 12.70 -25.97 -37.51
C THR A 789 11.77 -26.56 -36.47
N LEU A 790 11.21 -27.72 -36.78
CA LEU A 790 10.26 -28.46 -35.96
C LEU A 790 10.88 -29.77 -35.46
N PRO A 791 11.61 -29.78 -34.32
CA PRO A 791 12.21 -31.00 -33.81
C PRO A 791 11.20 -32.01 -33.25
N ALA A 792 9.99 -31.56 -32.89
CA ALA A 792 8.85 -32.39 -32.49
C ALA A 792 7.54 -31.69 -32.89
N PRO A 793 6.42 -32.43 -33.07
CA PRO A 793 5.17 -31.83 -33.53
C PRO A 793 4.67 -30.64 -32.73
N ASN A 794 4.94 -30.61 -31.44
CA ASN A 794 4.55 -29.49 -30.52
C ASN A 794 5.71 -28.58 -30.17
N ARG A 795 6.92 -28.73 -30.73
CA ARG A 795 8.12 -27.95 -30.38
C ARG A 795 8.75 -27.33 -31.60
N LEU A 796 8.83 -26.00 -31.59
CA LEU A 796 9.42 -25.16 -32.62
C LEU A 796 10.73 -24.55 -32.14
N LEU A 797 11.77 -24.62 -32.98
CA LEU A 797 12.99 -23.85 -32.80
C LEU A 797 13.00 -22.68 -33.80
N VAL A 798 13.13 -21.45 -33.31
CA VAL A 798 13.20 -20.24 -34.13
C VAL A 798 14.41 -19.41 -33.79
N SER A 799 15.15 -18.99 -34.83
CA SER A 799 16.27 -18.05 -34.70
C SER A 799 15.84 -16.69 -35.26
N LEU A 800 15.86 -15.67 -34.41
CA LEU A 800 15.43 -14.31 -34.74
C LEU A 800 16.63 -13.37 -34.84
N ARG A 801 16.75 -12.65 -35.95
CA ARG A 801 17.74 -11.57 -36.09
C ARG A 801 17.29 -10.37 -35.29
N THR A 802 18.26 -9.68 -34.68
CA THR A 802 18.03 -8.42 -33.98
C THR A 802 18.75 -7.31 -34.74
N GLU A 803 18.01 -6.28 -35.17
CA GLU A 803 18.57 -5.09 -35.78
C GLU A 803 18.16 -3.85 -34.96
N PRO A 804 18.96 -2.79 -34.95
CA PRO A 804 18.61 -1.55 -34.27
C PRO A 804 17.25 -1.02 -34.72
N GLY A 805 16.29 -1.02 -33.79
CA GLY A 805 14.95 -0.55 -34.09
C GLY A 805 14.03 -1.52 -34.86
N LYS A 806 14.50 -2.69 -35.28
CA LYS A 806 13.67 -3.78 -35.82
C LYS A 806 13.86 -5.02 -34.95
N THR A 807 12.91 -5.37 -34.16
CA THR A 807 12.88 -6.59 -33.32
C THR A 807 11.56 -7.31 -33.52
N VAL A 808 11.62 -8.60 -33.74
CA VAL A 808 10.47 -9.51 -33.75
C VAL A 808 10.48 -10.32 -32.47
N ARG A 809 9.32 -10.51 -31.89
CA ARG A 809 9.15 -11.33 -30.69
C ARG A 809 8.71 -12.74 -31.07
N PRO A 810 9.06 -13.78 -30.30
CA PRO A 810 8.56 -15.13 -30.53
C PRO A 810 7.03 -15.22 -30.61
N LEU A 811 6.32 -14.42 -29.81
CA LEU A 811 4.86 -14.28 -29.82
C LEU A 811 4.31 -13.88 -31.21
N GLU A 812 4.99 -12.96 -31.91
CA GLU A 812 4.60 -12.47 -33.24
C GLU A 812 4.80 -13.56 -34.31
N VAL A 813 5.79 -14.43 -34.13
CA VAL A 813 5.99 -15.61 -34.99
C VAL A 813 4.79 -16.57 -34.86
N LEU A 814 4.36 -16.85 -33.63
CA LEU A 814 3.22 -17.71 -33.35
C LEU A 814 1.89 -17.13 -33.91
N GLU A 815 1.69 -15.84 -33.71
CA GLU A 815 0.49 -15.15 -34.20
C GLU A 815 0.44 -15.07 -35.72
N LYS A 816 1.55 -14.63 -36.33
CA LYS A 816 1.53 -14.27 -37.76
C LYS A 816 1.79 -15.46 -38.71
N ILE A 817 2.64 -16.40 -38.35
CA ILE A 817 2.95 -17.56 -39.19
C ILE A 817 1.91 -18.66 -38.94
N PHE A 818 1.58 -18.94 -37.69
CA PHE A 818 0.72 -20.04 -37.30
C PHE A 818 -0.73 -19.65 -37.02
N GLY A 819 -1.05 -18.37 -36.96
CA GLY A 819 -2.42 -17.87 -36.71
C GLY A 819 -2.99 -18.33 -35.38
N LEU A 820 -2.14 -18.60 -34.38
CA LEU A 820 -2.58 -19.07 -33.07
C LEU A 820 -3.34 -17.96 -32.30
N PRO A 821 -4.41 -18.31 -31.59
CA PRO A 821 -5.13 -17.36 -30.75
C PRO A 821 -4.27 -16.89 -29.57
N GLU A 822 -4.53 -15.68 -29.06
CA GLU A 822 -3.75 -15.05 -28.00
C GLU A 822 -3.62 -15.91 -26.73
N GLU A 823 -4.68 -16.64 -26.38
CA GLU A 823 -4.67 -17.53 -25.20
C GLU A 823 -3.68 -18.69 -25.35
N GLU A 824 -3.61 -19.30 -26.52
CA GLU A 824 -2.65 -20.40 -26.82
C GLU A 824 -1.23 -19.88 -26.87
N ILE A 825 -1.02 -18.69 -27.43
CA ILE A 825 0.27 -18.00 -27.47
C ILE A 825 0.77 -17.71 -26.06
N ARG A 826 -0.10 -17.23 -25.18
CA ARG A 826 0.24 -16.93 -23.79
C ARG A 826 0.58 -18.19 -22.98
N GLN A 827 -0.03 -19.33 -23.30
CA GLN A 827 0.23 -20.61 -22.63
C GLN A 827 1.45 -21.36 -23.17
N ALA A 828 1.97 -20.98 -24.31
CA ALA A 828 3.16 -21.62 -24.89
C ALA A 828 4.38 -21.41 -23.97
N GLN A 829 5.10 -22.49 -23.72
CA GLN A 829 6.39 -22.41 -23.01
C GLN A 829 7.44 -21.89 -23.99
N MET A 830 8.01 -20.72 -23.68
CA MET A 830 9.01 -20.08 -24.53
C MET A 830 10.31 -19.91 -23.77
N VAL A 831 11.39 -20.44 -24.31
CA VAL A 831 12.73 -20.40 -23.72
C VAL A 831 13.69 -19.79 -24.72
N LYS A 832 14.34 -18.68 -24.32
CA LYS A 832 15.51 -18.13 -25.02
C LYS A 832 16.73 -19.01 -24.67
N LEU A 833 17.37 -19.57 -25.68
CA LEU A 833 18.47 -20.52 -25.54
C LEU A 833 19.82 -19.83 -25.42
#